data_a33493367e7c92b9d80743f52c8376f3
#
_entry.id   a33493367e7c92b9d80743f52c8376f3
#
_cell.length_a   1.000
_cell.length_b   1.000
_cell.length_c   1.000
_cell.angle_alpha   90.00
_cell.angle_beta   90.00
_cell.angle_gamma   90.00
#
_symmetry.space_group_name_H-M   'P 1'
#
loop_
_entity.id
_entity.type
_entity.pdbx_description
1 polymer ?
#
loop_
_entity_poly.entity_id
_entity_poly.type
_entity_poly.pdbx_seq_one_letter_code
_entity_poly.pdbx_strand_id
1 'polypeptide(L)'
;MDNASINTSSARTVFPQGPSFTLEDFSSRDFIVKEFIESLSDAAISSRRSLAGLAGAANQPFDPKPLIRTFESAQRRLSELSGDLELRENELSAAVRRAEAQHGQNLNTLGQKLRHTIENFQQLDTSLNAPGRENPAGTGNMAVETGKRLEELDRQRRRALDAHFLIQCWDGVCNRGEISLLESLRRSGTGEAKVRSAHIARQLLRISQRLDPQSWQEHRVRPNGGYGNSSSSEDLSESSTPRRNTREIIEKFSETLEKDLLKQFDDFYRKANFDGMRDCATVLQDFNGGASVIALFVNQHQFFIERSQLVTEEVGGDPESWEKLADPDAELPGVESSLQSLIDEVKVVVQDESAIIRRAFPYYEQVLGKFLQRVFQQSIQQRLEMVLEKAAGVSSLAFLRCLQSSRGYIGALIEDLKSHGLTEHPEPVSSQTAILLDQQLEELFVPYFVGSSYIEREKRTLEELFNAVLFKFTSYHARRKKAATTFMASLSRAGSELLSTTRDAFISRLDSPEVSPIQRKVLLSVAKVGDTLETTRLTEIKLTEEDGQPNLGDAKRMLKWLAEAVGRGLELSVNSDTPKDVSALLNLLLLAMGEGYVDVCLDAALEAATSQESSKAEPDFSYLFSARTTISITTLMVMCIHAVLLPLSAASITTRRDMEKRTSQTTSRIEDKINTIEQKTIDATFAWVSRLLSGQKKNDFRPRESDNTAWLEMLHTPVRSIQHSTLKKALLIPRQTCASITSFLTRLHNIARTSLPSSGANVRQVLTEIALGIRGLLLEHFKRFSVSGPGGLMVTKDMTQYADLFRSWDIDEETKGPGGALDVLLEVGSLFVIGPEALRERIRGGAASGTTGGSGGPGRNPTQEGKLSVQEVRAYVSRREDSNTFAMQQVLNAL
;
A
#
# COMPACT_ATOMS: atom_id res chain seq x y z
N MET A 1 28.33 12.17 38.08
CA MET A 1 28.27 13.00 39.31
C MET A 1 27.64 14.28 38.90
N ASP A 2 26.59 14.43 39.33
CA ASP A 2 25.64 15.20 40.05
C ASP A 2 24.45 15.71 39.24
N ASN A 3 23.37 14.97 39.48
CA ASN A 3 22.01 15.43 39.26
C ASN A 3 21.67 16.53 40.25
N ALA A 4 21.41 17.72 39.79
CA ALA A 4 20.74 18.76 40.57
C ALA A 4 19.30 18.91 40.04
N SER A 5 18.39 18.21 40.67
CA SER A 5 16.95 18.42 40.56
C SER A 5 16.62 19.80 41.12
N ILE A 6 16.28 20.75 40.29
CA ILE A 6 15.67 22.00 40.73
C ILE A 6 14.16 21.83 40.79
N ASN A 7 13.67 21.55 41.99
CA ASN A 7 12.27 21.70 42.35
C ASN A 7 11.88 23.19 42.27
N THR A 8 11.18 23.58 41.21
CA THR A 8 10.48 24.85 41.19
C THR A 8 9.07 24.67 41.75
N SER A 9 8.88 25.21 42.91
CA SER A 9 7.61 25.36 43.62
C SER A 9 6.51 25.96 42.74
N SER A 10 5.38 25.22 42.62
CA SER A 10 4.20 25.69 41.94
C SER A 10 3.60 26.95 42.56
N ALA A 11 3.78 28.08 41.93
CA ALA A 11 2.92 29.22 42.09
C ALA A 11 1.57 28.93 41.46
N ARG A 12 0.50 28.87 42.23
CA ARG A 12 -0.88 28.77 41.74
C ARG A 12 -1.21 29.98 40.88
N THR A 13 -1.12 29.84 39.56
CA THR A 13 -1.63 30.84 38.61
C THR A 13 -3.13 30.62 38.45
N VAL A 14 -3.92 31.65 38.64
CA VAL A 14 -5.41 31.68 38.63
C VAL A 14 -5.95 31.67 37.20
N PHE A 15 -5.10 31.52 36.18
CA PHE A 15 -5.53 31.47 34.77
C PHE A 15 -5.34 30.07 34.19
N PRO A 16 -6.24 29.60 33.33
CA PRO A 16 -6.09 28.30 32.65
C PRO A 16 -4.79 28.31 31.85
N GLN A 17 -3.92 27.34 32.16
CA GLN A 17 -2.67 27.14 31.41
C GLN A 17 -3.03 26.82 29.96
N GLY A 18 -2.38 27.53 29.04
CA GLY A 18 -2.45 27.19 27.62
C GLY A 18 -1.91 25.79 27.35
N PRO A 19 -2.12 25.26 26.16
CA PRO A 19 -1.71 23.90 25.80
C PRO A 19 -0.22 23.72 26.05
N SER A 20 0.14 22.75 26.90
CA SER A 20 1.52 22.40 27.21
C SER A 20 1.97 21.28 26.30
N PHE A 21 2.88 21.54 25.39
CA PHE A 21 3.57 20.57 24.58
C PHE A 21 5.08 20.78 24.69
N THR A 22 5.83 19.72 24.46
CA THR A 22 7.28 19.64 24.64
C THR A 22 7.97 19.34 23.32
N LEU A 23 9.30 19.39 23.30
CA LEU A 23 10.07 19.04 22.13
C LEU A 23 9.94 17.56 21.76
N GLU A 24 9.69 16.70 22.73
CA GLU A 24 9.52 15.26 22.53
C GLU A 24 8.28 14.94 21.68
N ASP A 25 7.21 15.74 21.82
CA ASP A 25 5.99 15.58 21.04
C ASP A 25 6.21 15.78 19.53
N PHE A 26 7.22 16.57 19.15
CA PHE A 26 7.60 16.83 17.75
C PHE A 26 8.66 15.88 17.22
N SER A 27 9.30 15.09 18.07
CA SER A 27 10.35 14.16 17.67
C SER A 27 9.83 12.78 17.29
N SER A 28 8.53 12.52 17.45
CA SER A 28 7.91 11.28 17.03
C SER A 28 7.89 11.16 15.48
N ARG A 29 8.17 9.99 14.95
CA ARG A 29 8.12 9.72 13.50
C ARG A 29 6.73 9.89 12.90
N ASP A 30 5.69 9.81 13.73
CA ASP A 30 4.28 9.83 13.32
C ASP A 30 3.63 11.20 13.58
N PHE A 31 4.44 12.27 13.78
CA PHE A 31 3.90 13.60 14.01
C PHE A 31 3.19 14.16 12.78
N ILE A 32 1.87 14.33 12.89
CA ILE A 32 1.04 14.93 11.84
C ILE A 32 0.59 16.31 12.27
N VAL A 33 1.04 17.33 11.54
CA VAL A 33 0.72 18.75 11.83
C VAL A 33 -0.79 19.01 11.90
N LYS A 34 -1.56 18.32 11.08
CA LYS A 34 -3.02 18.47 11.05
C LYS A 34 -3.67 17.99 12.36
N GLU A 35 -3.27 16.82 12.86
CA GLU A 35 -3.76 16.26 14.13
C GLU A 35 -3.35 17.13 15.33
N PHE A 36 -2.14 17.68 15.28
CA PHE A 36 -1.69 18.61 16.29
C PHE A 36 -2.55 19.89 16.32
N ILE A 37 -2.88 20.48 15.18
CA ILE A 37 -3.75 21.65 15.09
C ILE A 37 -5.18 21.31 15.53
N GLU A 38 -5.69 20.13 15.16
CA GLU A 38 -7.01 19.63 15.59
C GLU A 38 -7.05 19.44 17.11
N SER A 39 -6.04 18.85 17.72
CA SER A 39 -5.94 18.68 19.17
C SER A 39 -5.92 20.01 19.93
N LEU A 40 -5.23 21.04 19.39
CA LEU A 40 -5.21 22.38 19.95
C LEU A 40 -6.59 23.05 19.86
N SER A 41 -7.32 22.85 18.77
CA SER A 41 -8.67 23.37 18.60
C SER A 41 -9.70 22.67 19.49
N ASP A 42 -9.58 21.36 19.63
CA ASP A 42 -10.45 20.56 20.50
C ASP A 42 -10.23 20.86 21.98
N ALA A 43 -8.99 21.10 22.39
CA ALA A 43 -8.69 21.55 23.75
C ALA A 43 -9.33 22.91 24.08
N ALA A 44 -9.40 23.83 23.12
CA ALA A 44 -10.07 25.13 23.27
C ALA A 44 -11.60 25.01 23.32
N ILE A 45 -12.18 24.01 22.63
CA ILE A 45 -13.63 23.76 22.58
C ILE A 45 -14.07 22.92 23.79
N SER A 46 -13.27 21.96 24.24
CA SER A 46 -13.60 21.08 25.37
C SER A 46 -13.65 21.83 26.71
N SER A 47 -12.83 22.86 26.89
CA SER A 47 -12.87 23.72 28.10
C SER A 47 -14.21 24.42 28.27
N ARG A 48 -14.99 24.58 27.20
CA ARG A 48 -16.34 25.16 27.21
C ARG A 48 -17.45 24.14 27.56
N ARG A 49 -17.25 22.86 27.24
CA ARG A 49 -18.20 21.79 27.58
C ARG A 49 -18.27 21.51 29.08
N SER A 50 -17.15 21.70 29.78
CA SER A 50 -17.12 21.50 31.24
C SER A 50 -17.77 22.64 32.04
N LEU A 51 -17.91 23.84 31.45
CA LEU A 51 -18.58 24.99 32.08
C LEU A 51 -20.06 25.15 31.69
N ALA A 52 -20.50 24.50 30.60
CA ALA A 52 -21.88 24.60 30.07
C ALA A 52 -22.85 23.58 30.65
N GLY A 53 -22.42 22.77 31.63
CA GLY A 53 -23.25 21.76 32.30
C GLY A 53 -24.38 22.29 33.20
N LEU A 54 -24.63 23.58 33.28
CA LEU A 54 -25.60 24.17 34.21
C LEU A 54 -26.54 25.23 33.61
N ALA A 55 -26.57 25.45 32.30
CA ALA A 55 -27.64 26.31 31.73
C ALA A 55 -27.90 25.90 30.27
N GLY A 56 -29.10 25.43 30.00
CA GLY A 56 -29.60 25.19 28.68
C GLY A 56 -29.54 26.45 27.80
N ALA A 57 -28.79 26.40 26.73
CA ALA A 57 -28.83 27.42 25.69
C ALA A 57 -28.63 26.83 24.32
N ALA A 58 -29.71 26.67 23.61
CA ALA A 58 -29.70 26.60 22.15
C ALA A 58 -29.27 27.97 21.61
N ASN A 59 -28.42 27.96 20.58
CA ASN A 59 -28.06 29.12 19.73
C ASN A 59 -27.25 30.26 20.41
N GLN A 60 -25.98 29.99 20.73
CA GLN A 60 -25.03 31.09 20.82
C GLN A 60 -24.16 31.17 19.52
N PRO A 61 -23.92 32.39 18.99
CA PRO A 61 -23.02 32.56 17.83
C PRO A 61 -21.60 32.10 18.19
N PHE A 62 -20.92 31.51 17.22
CA PHE A 62 -19.56 31.06 17.33
C PHE A 62 -18.64 32.22 17.75
N ASP A 63 -17.99 32.13 18.91
CA ASP A 63 -17.01 33.11 19.38
C ASP A 63 -15.60 32.59 19.11
N PRO A 64 -14.85 33.19 18.18
CA PRO A 64 -13.51 32.75 17.79
C PRO A 64 -12.42 33.13 18.83
N LYS A 65 -12.72 33.99 19.79
CA LYS A 65 -11.72 34.49 20.76
C LYS A 65 -10.97 33.43 21.57
N PRO A 66 -11.61 32.35 22.07
CA PRO A 66 -10.89 31.28 22.77
C PRO A 66 -9.88 30.58 21.86
N LEU A 67 -10.27 30.25 20.62
CA LEU A 67 -9.40 29.63 19.64
C LEU A 67 -8.20 30.51 19.31
N ILE A 68 -8.43 31.81 19.05
CA ILE A 68 -7.34 32.77 18.79
C ILE A 68 -6.35 32.78 19.94
N ARG A 69 -6.81 32.88 21.19
CA ARG A 69 -5.93 32.84 22.36
C ARG A 69 -5.13 31.55 22.49
N THR A 70 -5.76 30.42 22.21
CA THR A 70 -5.08 29.10 22.25
C THR A 70 -4.00 29.02 21.18
N PHE A 71 -4.28 29.44 19.96
CA PHE A 71 -3.30 29.49 18.90
C PHE A 71 -2.18 30.54 19.14
N GLU A 72 -2.50 31.70 19.68
CA GLU A 72 -1.47 32.69 20.09
C GLU A 72 -0.57 32.17 21.21
N SER A 73 -1.12 31.44 22.20
CA SER A 73 -0.31 30.80 23.24
C SER A 73 0.54 29.66 22.70
N ALA A 74 0.00 28.86 21.80
CA ALA A 74 0.72 27.80 21.11
C ALA A 74 1.85 28.38 20.24
N GLN A 75 1.60 29.46 19.51
CA GLN A 75 2.60 30.14 18.69
C GLN A 75 3.75 30.67 19.54
N ARG A 76 3.46 31.32 20.70
CA ARG A 76 4.52 31.77 21.63
C ARG A 76 5.35 30.59 22.13
N ARG A 77 4.69 29.48 22.52
CA ARG A 77 5.40 28.31 23.00
C ARG A 77 6.27 27.67 21.92
N LEU A 78 5.79 27.62 20.68
CA LEU A 78 6.57 27.15 19.53
C LEU A 78 7.80 28.07 19.28
N SER A 79 7.62 29.37 19.41
CA SER A 79 8.72 30.30 19.27
C SER A 79 9.77 30.17 20.39
N GLU A 80 9.34 29.89 21.63
CA GLU A 80 10.24 29.55 22.73
C GLU A 80 11.02 28.27 22.48
N LEU A 81 10.33 27.19 22.06
CA LEU A 81 10.97 25.91 21.72
C LEU A 81 11.94 26.05 20.54
N SER A 82 11.61 26.86 19.54
CA SER A 82 12.50 27.17 18.42
C SER A 82 13.76 27.90 18.91
N GLY A 83 13.62 28.87 19.80
CA GLY A 83 14.75 29.55 20.41
C GLY A 83 15.64 28.62 21.26
N ASP A 84 15.03 27.72 22.03
CA ASP A 84 15.76 26.73 22.82
C ASP A 84 16.53 25.74 21.94
N LEU A 85 15.93 25.33 20.79
CA LEU A 85 16.61 24.49 19.79
C LEU A 85 17.80 25.20 19.15
N GLU A 86 17.65 26.48 18.79
CA GLU A 86 18.73 27.29 18.24
C GLU A 86 19.90 27.45 19.23
N LEU A 87 19.58 27.63 20.50
CA LEU A 87 20.60 27.68 21.55
C LEU A 87 21.34 26.33 21.67
N ARG A 88 20.62 25.21 21.69
CA ARG A 88 21.24 23.90 21.75
C ARG A 88 22.06 23.58 20.50
N GLU A 89 21.56 23.95 19.32
CA GLU A 89 22.31 23.79 18.06
C GLU A 89 23.62 24.57 18.10
N ASN A 90 23.58 25.82 18.57
CA ASN A 90 24.76 26.64 18.69
C ASN A 90 25.74 26.10 19.72
N GLU A 91 25.25 25.56 20.86
CA GLU A 91 26.10 24.93 21.87
C GLU A 91 26.78 23.66 21.33
N LEU A 92 26.01 22.80 20.66
CA LEU A 92 26.53 21.57 20.03
C LEU A 92 27.53 21.90 18.92
N SER A 93 27.21 22.86 18.06
CA SER A 93 28.11 23.32 17.01
C SER A 93 29.42 23.88 17.58
N ALA A 94 29.34 24.65 18.66
CA ALA A 94 30.53 25.15 19.37
C ALA A 94 31.32 24.03 20.06
N ALA A 95 30.65 22.99 20.56
CA ALA A 95 31.31 21.82 21.15
C ALA A 95 32.02 20.98 20.08
N VAL A 96 31.40 20.75 18.94
CA VAL A 96 32.00 20.06 17.79
C VAL A 96 33.24 20.79 17.30
N ARG A 97 33.16 22.11 17.09
CA ARG A 97 34.32 22.91 16.66
C ARG A 97 35.49 22.86 17.67
N ARG A 98 35.15 22.83 18.98
CA ARG A 98 36.19 22.69 20.03
C ARG A 98 36.83 21.29 19.98
N ALA A 99 36.03 20.24 19.81
CA ALA A 99 36.53 18.88 19.67
C ALA A 99 37.39 18.70 18.40
N GLU A 100 36.96 19.27 17.27
CA GLU A 100 37.74 19.28 16.03
C GLU A 100 39.06 20.02 16.17
N ALA A 101 39.06 21.18 16.80
CA ALA A 101 40.30 21.93 17.08
C ALA A 101 41.24 21.14 17.97
N GLN A 102 40.72 20.48 19.00
CA GLN A 102 41.50 19.66 19.93
C GLN A 102 42.07 18.43 19.23
N HIS A 103 41.25 17.80 18.35
CA HIS A 103 41.70 16.69 17.52
C HIS A 103 42.80 17.08 16.53
N GLY A 104 42.63 18.25 15.88
CA GLY A 104 43.67 18.85 15.04
C GLY A 104 44.97 19.12 15.76
N GLN A 105 44.91 19.62 16.99
CA GLN A 105 46.08 19.85 17.87
C GLN A 105 46.77 18.48 18.21
N ASN A 106 45.95 17.49 18.58
CA ASN A 106 46.49 16.16 18.90
C ASN A 106 47.18 15.51 17.68
N LEU A 107 46.60 15.62 16.48
CA LEU A 107 47.22 15.15 15.23
C LEU A 107 48.53 15.87 14.92
N ASN A 108 48.58 17.17 15.13
CA ASN A 108 49.79 17.96 14.93
C ASN A 108 50.89 17.56 15.94
N THR A 109 50.53 17.35 17.19
CA THR A 109 51.50 16.92 18.23
C THR A 109 52.00 15.49 17.95
N LEU A 110 51.08 14.61 17.51
CA LEU A 110 51.45 13.25 17.10
C LEU A 110 52.41 13.26 15.88
N GLY A 111 52.08 14.10 14.89
CA GLY A 111 52.91 14.25 13.69
C GLY A 111 54.30 14.83 14.01
N GLN A 112 54.38 15.76 14.99
CA GLN A 112 55.69 16.27 15.45
C GLN A 112 56.50 15.17 16.19
N LYS A 113 55.84 14.40 17.09
CA LYS A 113 56.49 13.27 17.76
C LYS A 113 57.00 12.23 16.78
N LEU A 114 56.16 11.92 15.76
CA LEU A 114 56.53 10.94 14.73
C LEU A 114 57.73 11.43 13.90
N ARG A 115 57.74 12.71 13.50
CA ARG A 115 58.91 13.27 12.80
C ARG A 115 60.16 13.21 13.65
N HIS A 116 60.07 13.64 14.92
CA HIS A 116 61.20 13.57 15.80
C HIS A 116 61.70 12.16 16.03
N THR A 117 60.79 11.19 16.08
CA THR A 117 61.18 9.74 16.17
C THR A 117 61.89 9.27 14.93
N ILE A 118 61.40 9.67 13.75
CA ILE A 118 62.02 9.34 12.44
C ILE A 118 63.39 10.01 12.33
N GLU A 119 63.51 11.27 12.72
CA GLU A 119 64.83 11.99 12.75
C GLU A 119 65.83 11.30 13.68
N ASN A 120 65.38 10.94 14.86
CA ASN A 120 66.22 10.16 15.81
C ASN A 120 66.62 8.82 15.26
N PHE A 121 65.69 8.10 14.57
CA PHE A 121 65.97 6.84 13.93
C PHE A 121 66.97 7.01 12.75
N GLN A 122 66.79 8.06 11.95
CA GLN A 122 67.70 8.39 10.87
C GLN A 122 69.10 8.80 11.39
N GLN A 123 69.16 9.53 12.49
CA GLN A 123 70.44 9.88 13.16
C GLN A 123 71.12 8.61 13.71
N LEU A 124 70.36 7.69 14.26
CA LEU A 124 70.87 6.43 14.76
C LEU A 124 71.34 5.54 13.60
N ASP A 125 70.58 5.48 12.52
CA ASP A 125 70.93 4.76 11.30
C ASP A 125 72.19 5.36 10.62
N THR A 126 72.27 6.66 10.50
CA THR A 126 73.48 7.36 10.00
C THR A 126 74.68 7.18 10.93
N SER A 127 74.49 7.14 12.24
CA SER A 127 75.58 6.89 13.19
C SER A 127 76.08 5.44 13.18
N LEU A 128 75.18 4.51 12.84
CA LEU A 128 75.50 3.07 12.71
C LEU A 128 76.05 2.71 11.35
N ASN A 129 75.60 3.40 10.29
CA ASN A 129 75.93 3.10 8.87
C ASN A 129 76.92 4.08 8.22
N ALA A 130 77.52 5.05 8.93
CA ALA A 130 78.43 6.01 8.38
C ALA A 130 79.73 5.32 7.90
N PRO A 131 80.06 5.35 6.58
CA PRO A 131 81.32 4.77 6.09
C PRO A 131 82.47 5.74 6.39
N GLY A 132 83.42 5.32 7.24
CA GLY A 132 84.78 5.82 7.20
C GLY A 132 85.00 7.24 7.73
N ARG A 133 85.22 7.36 9.02
CA ARG A 133 86.17 8.32 9.56
C ARG A 133 86.90 7.61 10.69
N GLU A 134 88.22 7.58 10.56
CA GLU A 134 89.14 7.04 11.49
C GLU A 134 88.90 7.49 12.94
N ASN A 135 88.23 6.68 13.72
CA ASN A 135 88.17 6.76 15.15
C ASN A 135 88.16 5.34 15.73
N PRO A 136 88.93 5.05 16.74
CA PRO A 136 89.15 3.70 17.30
C PRO A 136 88.01 3.07 18.10
N ALA A 137 86.79 3.55 17.86
CA ALA A 137 85.53 3.05 18.44
C ALA A 137 84.58 2.40 17.40
N GLY A 138 85.11 1.99 16.22
CA GLY A 138 84.41 1.41 15.12
C GLY A 138 83.86 -0.03 15.29
N THR A 139 83.46 -0.40 16.53
CA THR A 139 82.93 -1.75 16.81
C THR A 139 81.44 -1.92 16.46
N GLY A 140 80.74 -0.82 16.29
CA GLY A 140 79.28 -0.87 16.06
C GLY A 140 78.92 -1.44 14.66
N ASN A 141 79.56 -0.93 13.59
CA ASN A 141 79.21 -1.33 12.23
C ASN A 141 79.73 -2.76 11.92
N MET A 142 80.87 -3.16 12.49
CA MET A 142 81.42 -4.51 12.35
C MET A 142 80.54 -5.53 13.14
N ALA A 143 79.97 -5.11 14.26
CA ALA A 143 79.03 -5.95 15.05
C ALA A 143 77.73 -6.16 14.36
N VAL A 144 77.10 -5.15 13.72
CA VAL A 144 75.86 -5.25 12.90
C VAL A 144 76.09 -6.07 11.64
N GLU A 145 77.21 -5.88 10.97
CA GLU A 145 77.52 -6.67 9.74
C GLU A 145 77.85 -8.15 10.12
N THR A 146 78.59 -8.34 11.17
CA THR A 146 78.82 -9.70 11.70
C THR A 146 77.51 -10.33 12.21
N GLY A 147 76.62 -9.56 12.86
CA GLY A 147 75.27 -9.98 13.24
C GLY A 147 74.44 -10.44 12.06
N LYS A 148 74.35 -9.63 11.01
CA LYS A 148 73.67 -9.97 9.77
C LYS A 148 74.24 -11.23 9.08
N ARG A 149 75.61 -11.35 9.16
CA ARG A 149 76.32 -12.49 8.58
C ARG A 149 76.13 -13.77 9.44
N LEU A 150 76.03 -13.63 10.73
CA LEU A 150 75.67 -14.74 11.66
C LEU A 150 74.24 -15.17 11.50
N GLU A 151 73.31 -14.20 11.31
CA GLU A 151 71.92 -14.50 11.08
C GLU A 151 71.71 -15.20 9.71
N GLU A 152 72.47 -14.76 8.67
CA GLU A 152 72.46 -15.46 7.38
C GLU A 152 73.07 -16.88 7.47
N LEU A 153 74.15 -17.02 8.16
CA LEU A 153 74.79 -18.37 8.43
C LEU A 153 73.86 -19.26 9.29
N ASP A 154 73.12 -18.70 10.28
CA ASP A 154 72.16 -19.46 11.05
C ASP A 154 70.95 -19.84 10.17
N ARG A 155 70.53 -18.96 9.32
CA ARG A 155 69.51 -19.26 8.34
C ARG A 155 69.92 -20.34 7.35
N GLN A 156 71.16 -20.29 6.87
CA GLN A 156 71.76 -21.33 5.99
C GLN A 156 71.88 -22.64 6.76
N ARG A 157 72.37 -22.62 8.02
CA ARG A 157 72.44 -23.77 8.89
C ARG A 157 71.06 -24.42 9.11
N ARG A 158 70.06 -23.61 9.42
CA ARG A 158 68.68 -24.13 9.62
C ARG A 158 68.20 -24.79 8.35
N ARG A 159 68.34 -24.12 7.16
CA ARG A 159 68.01 -24.70 5.87
C ARG A 159 68.75 -26.02 5.58
N ALA A 160 70.03 -26.07 5.88
CA ALA A 160 70.84 -27.30 5.72
C ALA A 160 70.36 -28.45 6.66
N LEU A 161 70.05 -28.13 7.92
CA LEU A 161 69.47 -29.08 8.85
C LEU A 161 68.13 -29.60 8.45
N ASP A 162 67.25 -28.70 7.95
CA ASP A 162 65.93 -29.04 7.41
C ASP A 162 66.06 -29.90 6.16
N ALA A 163 66.94 -29.54 5.22
CA ALA A 163 67.27 -30.38 4.06
C ALA A 163 67.78 -31.74 4.41
N HIS A 164 68.70 -31.82 5.39
CA HIS A 164 69.21 -33.06 5.85
C HIS A 164 68.12 -33.94 6.46
N PHE A 165 67.30 -33.38 7.30
CA PHE A 165 66.15 -34.08 7.91
C PHE A 165 65.14 -34.57 6.85
N LEU A 166 64.87 -33.75 5.83
CA LEU A 166 64.05 -34.12 4.72
C LEU A 166 64.60 -35.30 3.92
N ILE A 167 65.93 -35.32 3.65
CA ILE A 167 66.57 -36.40 2.93
C ILE A 167 66.56 -37.70 3.77
N GLN A 168 66.76 -37.60 5.06
CA GLN A 168 66.64 -38.76 5.96
C GLN A 168 65.24 -39.35 6.02
N CYS A 169 64.21 -38.48 6.01
CA CYS A 169 62.82 -38.89 5.95
C CYS A 169 62.47 -39.53 4.59
N TRP A 170 63.00 -38.98 3.48
CA TRP A 170 62.84 -39.56 2.16
C TRP A 170 63.49 -40.91 1.99
N ASP A 171 64.73 -41.09 2.51
CA ASP A 171 65.47 -42.37 2.54
C ASP A 171 64.67 -43.41 3.31
N GLY A 172 64.13 -43.03 4.47
CA GLY A 172 63.25 -43.89 5.28
C GLY A 172 62.00 -44.36 4.50
N VAL A 173 61.33 -43.48 3.79
CA VAL A 173 60.17 -43.83 3.00
C VAL A 173 60.52 -44.75 1.84
N CYS A 174 61.60 -44.44 1.09
CA CYS A 174 61.97 -45.23 -0.10
C CYS A 174 62.56 -46.59 0.23
N ASN A 175 63.48 -46.63 1.17
CA ASN A 175 64.27 -47.85 1.45
C ASN A 175 63.65 -48.72 2.51
N ARG A 176 63.04 -48.15 3.57
CA ARG A 176 62.47 -48.89 4.70
C ARG A 176 60.94 -48.96 4.66
N GLY A 177 60.30 -48.08 3.91
CA GLY A 177 58.83 -48.02 3.92
C GLY A 177 58.24 -47.47 5.21
N GLU A 178 59.08 -46.81 6.03
CA GLU A 178 58.73 -46.35 7.37
C GLU A 178 58.91 -44.82 7.46
N ILE A 179 57.99 -44.18 8.14
CA ILE A 179 58.04 -42.75 8.47
C ILE A 179 58.34 -42.57 9.97
N SER A 180 59.20 -43.41 10.55
CA SER A 180 59.47 -43.44 12.00
C SER A 180 59.99 -42.10 12.56
N LEU A 181 60.79 -41.35 11.78
CA LEU A 181 61.28 -40.05 12.20
C LEU A 181 60.19 -38.98 12.25
N LEU A 182 59.27 -38.98 11.29
CA LEU A 182 58.09 -38.08 11.31
C LEU A 182 57.09 -38.50 12.37
N GLU A 183 56.92 -39.81 12.64
CA GLU A 183 56.05 -40.27 13.71
C GLU A 183 56.57 -39.87 15.07
N SER A 184 57.92 -39.91 15.29
CA SER A 184 58.54 -39.46 16.53
C SER A 184 58.31 -37.95 16.74
N LEU A 185 58.44 -37.17 15.69
CA LEU A 185 58.18 -35.74 15.71
C LEU A 185 56.69 -35.44 16.02
N ARG A 186 55.77 -36.23 15.43
CA ARG A 186 54.35 -36.12 15.70
C ARG A 186 54.00 -36.45 17.18
N ARG A 187 54.67 -37.48 17.74
CA ARG A 187 54.40 -37.89 19.11
C ARG A 187 55.09 -37.00 20.15
N SER A 188 56.04 -36.15 19.77
CA SER A 188 56.69 -35.20 20.68
C SER A 188 55.75 -34.15 21.28
N GLY A 189 54.50 -34.06 20.81
CA GLY A 189 53.41 -33.44 21.49
C GLY A 189 53.31 -31.91 21.43
N THR A 190 54.35 -31.19 20.95
CA THR A 190 54.33 -29.73 20.82
C THR A 190 53.62 -29.31 19.54
N GLY A 191 52.85 -28.21 19.59
CA GLY A 191 52.16 -27.67 18.39
C GLY A 191 53.13 -27.39 17.23
N GLU A 192 54.29 -26.81 17.52
CA GLU A 192 55.34 -26.51 16.52
C GLU A 192 55.88 -27.78 15.86
N ALA A 193 56.05 -28.88 16.61
CA ALA A 193 56.55 -30.13 16.04
C ALA A 193 55.59 -30.75 15.04
N LYS A 194 54.27 -30.62 15.29
CA LYS A 194 53.24 -31.08 14.36
C LYS A 194 53.17 -30.18 13.10
N VAL A 195 53.31 -28.88 13.28
CA VAL A 195 53.39 -27.91 12.17
C VAL A 195 54.59 -28.27 11.27
N ARG A 196 55.75 -28.52 11.90
CA ARG A 196 56.97 -28.90 11.14
C ARG A 196 56.80 -30.26 10.46
N SER A 197 56.17 -31.23 11.09
CA SER A 197 55.89 -32.56 10.48
C SER A 197 54.94 -32.45 9.27
N ALA A 198 53.93 -31.58 9.31
CA ALA A 198 53.04 -31.32 8.18
C ALA A 198 53.74 -30.67 7.00
N HIS A 199 54.60 -29.68 7.29
CA HIS A 199 55.40 -29.02 6.25
C HIS A 199 56.36 -29.99 5.55
N ILE A 200 57.00 -30.85 6.33
CA ILE A 200 57.89 -31.89 5.81
C ILE A 200 57.11 -32.95 5.01
N ALA A 201 55.98 -33.42 5.49
CA ALA A 201 55.14 -34.37 4.76
C ALA A 201 54.73 -33.84 3.39
N ARG A 202 54.40 -32.55 3.30
CA ARG A 202 54.06 -31.88 2.04
C ARG A 202 55.26 -31.78 1.10
N GLN A 203 56.44 -31.49 1.62
CA GLN A 203 57.65 -31.46 0.81
C GLN A 203 58.00 -32.87 0.32
N LEU A 204 57.82 -33.92 1.16
CA LEU A 204 57.99 -35.30 0.73
C LEU A 204 57.00 -35.72 -0.38
N LEU A 205 55.72 -35.27 -0.32
CA LEU A 205 54.77 -35.50 -1.40
C LEU A 205 55.23 -34.85 -2.73
N ARG A 206 55.79 -33.62 -2.66
CA ARG A 206 56.32 -32.94 -3.85
C ARG A 206 57.60 -33.65 -4.39
N ILE A 207 58.40 -34.21 -3.50
CA ILE A 207 59.59 -34.99 -3.89
C ILE A 207 59.11 -36.32 -4.51
N SER A 208 58.17 -37.02 -3.89
CA SER A 208 57.56 -38.24 -4.44
C SER A 208 57.01 -38.00 -5.84
N GLN A 209 56.31 -36.89 -6.06
CA GLN A 209 55.76 -36.53 -7.37
C GLN A 209 56.86 -36.36 -8.45
N ARG A 210 58.02 -35.85 -8.05
CA ARG A 210 59.18 -35.63 -8.96
C ARG A 210 60.07 -36.85 -9.19
N LEU A 211 60.27 -37.62 -8.13
CA LEU A 211 61.21 -38.75 -8.14
C LEU A 211 60.52 -40.08 -8.40
N ASP A 212 59.27 -40.22 -8.09
CA ASP A 212 58.47 -41.42 -8.30
C ASP A 212 57.15 -41.10 -9.01
N PRO A 213 57.22 -40.68 -10.28
CA PRO A 213 56.05 -40.31 -11.07
C PRO A 213 55.11 -41.48 -11.37
N GLN A 214 55.59 -42.71 -11.27
CA GLN A 214 54.81 -43.93 -11.54
C GLN A 214 53.75 -44.14 -10.43
N SER A 215 54.08 -43.88 -9.19
CA SER A 215 53.10 -43.97 -8.07
C SER A 215 51.95 -42.95 -8.20
N TRP A 216 52.08 -41.93 -9.05
CA TRP A 216 51.10 -40.93 -9.32
C TRP A 216 50.24 -41.23 -10.58
N GLN A 217 50.71 -42.13 -11.48
CA GLN A 217 49.98 -42.51 -12.68
C GLN A 217 48.97 -43.62 -12.45
N GLU A 218 49.18 -44.52 -11.49
CA GLU A 218 48.31 -45.67 -11.21
C GLU A 218 46.87 -45.28 -10.76
N HIS A 219 46.66 -44.06 -10.28
CA HIS A 219 45.29 -43.58 -9.86
C HIS A 219 44.49 -42.98 -10.99
N ARG A 220 45.02 -42.81 -12.18
CA ARG A 220 44.27 -42.22 -13.34
C ARG A 220 43.50 -43.22 -14.15
N VAL A 221 43.62 -44.51 -13.94
CA VAL A 221 42.94 -45.54 -14.75
C VAL A 221 42.26 -46.57 -13.82
N ARG A 222 41.13 -46.17 -13.24
CA ARG A 222 40.03 -47.10 -12.98
C ARG A 222 38.70 -46.41 -13.29
N PRO A 223 38.20 -46.54 -14.54
CA PRO A 223 36.77 -46.46 -14.77
C PRO A 223 36.13 -47.78 -14.42
N ASN A 224 34.98 -47.63 -13.76
CA ASN A 224 34.03 -48.63 -13.37
C ASN A 224 33.87 -49.83 -14.33
N GLY A 225 33.82 -51.04 -13.74
CA GLY A 225 32.87 -52.10 -14.06
C GLY A 225 33.08 -52.86 -15.41
N GLY A 226 33.49 -54.11 -15.30
CA GLY A 226 33.37 -55.09 -16.35
C GLY A 226 33.93 -56.44 -15.94
N TYR A 227 33.06 -57.36 -15.61
CA TYR A 227 33.40 -58.80 -15.51
C TYR A 227 33.98 -59.29 -16.86
N GLY A 228 35.14 -59.86 -16.83
CA GLY A 228 35.71 -60.46 -18.02
C GLY A 228 36.87 -61.35 -17.64
N ASN A 229 36.62 -62.61 -17.53
CA ASN A 229 37.58 -63.74 -17.50
C ASN A 229 38.46 -63.72 -18.76
N SER A 230 39.77 -63.75 -18.62
CA SER A 230 40.61 -64.53 -19.54
C SER A 230 42.05 -64.63 -19.05
N SER A 231 42.46 -65.81 -19.00
CA SER A 231 43.67 -66.48 -18.74
C SER A 231 44.91 -66.04 -19.56
N SER A 232 46.07 -66.26 -18.88
CA SER A 232 47.36 -66.61 -19.45
C SER A 232 48.21 -65.56 -20.23
N SER A 233 49.24 -65.13 -19.62
CA SER A 233 50.62 -65.52 -20.10
C SER A 233 51.64 -65.11 -19.03
N GLU A 234 52.42 -66.13 -18.63
CA GLU A 234 53.62 -66.06 -17.84
C GLU A 234 54.67 -65.38 -18.70
N ASP A 235 55.25 -64.29 -18.17
CA ASP A 235 56.61 -63.92 -18.51
C ASP A 235 57.39 -63.67 -17.26
N LEU A 236 58.28 -64.65 -17.01
CA LEU A 236 59.27 -64.61 -15.99
C LEU A 236 60.32 -63.56 -16.34
N SER A 237 60.40 -62.49 -15.59
CA SER A 237 61.60 -61.74 -15.41
C SER A 237 61.82 -61.45 -13.94
N GLU A 238 62.82 -62.12 -13.42
CA GLU A 238 63.34 -62.08 -12.04
C GLU A 238 63.73 -60.66 -11.59
N SER A 239 63.56 -60.47 -10.26
CA SER A 239 64.08 -59.34 -9.49
C SER A 239 63.27 -58.00 -9.62
N SER A 240 62.09 -57.97 -9.02
CA SER A 240 61.59 -56.70 -8.51
C SER A 240 61.16 -56.93 -7.07
N THR A 241 61.92 -56.43 -6.13
CA THR A 241 61.43 -56.06 -4.80
C THR A 241 60.11 -55.30 -4.99
N PRO A 242 59.07 -55.61 -4.16
CA PRO A 242 57.78 -54.93 -4.33
C PRO A 242 58.01 -53.41 -4.18
N ARG A 243 57.89 -52.68 -5.29
CA ARG A 243 58.05 -51.25 -5.25
C ARG A 243 56.98 -50.69 -4.30
N ARG A 244 57.48 -50.19 -3.20
CA ARG A 244 56.65 -49.60 -2.16
C ARG A 244 56.03 -48.29 -2.70
N ASN A 245 54.74 -48.13 -2.61
CA ASN A 245 54.05 -46.93 -3.04
C ASN A 245 54.37 -45.78 -2.05
N THR A 246 55.40 -45.00 -2.37
CA THR A 246 55.91 -43.91 -1.51
C THR A 246 54.80 -42.88 -1.25
N ARG A 247 53.95 -42.65 -2.24
CA ARG A 247 52.81 -41.74 -2.14
C ARG A 247 51.83 -42.21 -1.08
N GLU A 248 51.40 -43.45 -1.14
CA GLU A 248 50.40 -44.04 -0.19
C GLU A 248 50.87 -43.96 1.26
N ILE A 249 52.15 -44.21 1.50
CA ILE A 249 52.74 -44.16 2.85
C ILE A 249 52.69 -42.71 3.38
N ILE A 250 53.07 -41.72 2.57
CA ILE A 250 53.08 -40.30 2.96
C ILE A 250 51.63 -39.76 3.10
N GLU A 251 50.72 -40.18 2.23
CA GLU A 251 49.30 -39.82 2.32
C GLU A 251 48.64 -40.38 3.60
N LYS A 252 48.85 -41.64 3.95
CA LYS A 252 48.38 -42.23 5.21
C LYS A 252 48.92 -41.51 6.46
N PHE A 253 50.19 -41.08 6.41
CA PHE A 253 50.76 -40.28 7.49
C PHE A 253 50.07 -38.89 7.56
N SER A 254 49.87 -38.26 6.42
CA SER A 254 49.21 -36.97 6.34
C SER A 254 47.77 -37.03 6.85
N GLU A 255 47.03 -38.06 6.52
CA GLU A 255 45.67 -38.30 7.06
C GLU A 255 45.63 -38.49 8.57
N THR A 256 46.61 -39.24 9.11
CA THR A 256 46.73 -39.45 10.57
C THR A 256 47.09 -38.16 11.28
N LEU A 257 47.97 -37.39 10.70
CA LEU A 257 48.37 -36.08 11.22
C LEU A 257 47.19 -35.07 11.16
N GLU A 258 46.44 -35.05 10.06
CA GLU A 258 45.25 -34.24 9.93
C GLU A 258 44.23 -34.55 11.02
N LYS A 259 43.96 -35.84 11.27
CA LYS A 259 43.06 -36.27 12.35
C LYS A 259 43.52 -35.83 13.73
N ASP A 260 44.85 -35.95 14.03
CA ASP A 260 45.41 -35.51 15.28
C ASP A 260 45.37 -33.99 15.45
N LEU A 261 45.60 -33.23 14.36
CA LEU A 261 45.48 -31.78 14.38
C LEU A 261 44.04 -31.32 14.56
N LEU A 262 43.08 -31.99 13.92
CA LEU A 262 41.65 -31.71 14.10
C LEU A 262 41.22 -31.98 15.56
N LYS A 263 41.64 -33.06 16.18
CA LYS A 263 41.39 -33.30 17.60
C LYS A 263 42.02 -32.24 18.50
N GLN A 264 43.25 -31.85 18.20
CA GLN A 264 43.94 -30.83 18.97
C GLN A 264 43.29 -29.46 18.81
N PHE A 265 42.79 -29.15 17.62
CA PHE A 265 42.01 -27.95 17.36
C PHE A 265 40.73 -27.91 18.20
N ASP A 266 39.97 -29.03 18.27
CA ASP A 266 38.79 -29.17 19.12
C ASP A 266 39.11 -29.01 20.62
N ASP A 267 40.22 -29.62 21.09
CA ASP A 267 40.71 -29.45 22.46
C ASP A 267 41.09 -27.99 22.77
N PHE A 268 41.70 -27.27 21.85
CA PHE A 268 42.00 -25.85 22.02
C PHE A 268 40.75 -24.98 21.99
N TYR A 269 39.79 -25.28 21.12
CA TYR A 269 38.51 -24.62 21.11
C TYR A 269 37.79 -24.71 22.46
N ARG A 270 37.68 -25.92 23.02
CA ARG A 270 37.09 -26.17 24.35
C ARG A 270 37.80 -25.44 25.47
N LYS A 271 39.11 -25.21 25.35
CA LYS A 271 39.93 -24.49 26.33
C LYS A 271 40.03 -22.98 26.07
N ALA A 272 39.34 -22.47 25.06
CA ALA A 272 39.40 -21.07 24.59
C ALA A 272 40.84 -20.59 24.31
N ASN A 273 41.70 -21.50 23.84
CA ASN A 273 43.09 -21.16 23.44
C ASN A 273 43.13 -20.82 21.94
N PHE A 274 42.88 -19.56 21.63
CA PHE A 274 42.77 -19.08 20.24
C PHE A 274 44.09 -19.11 19.48
N ASP A 275 45.22 -18.92 20.16
CA ASP A 275 46.56 -18.99 19.53
C ASP A 275 46.86 -20.42 19.09
N GLY A 276 46.59 -21.40 19.93
CA GLY A 276 46.72 -22.83 19.58
C GLY A 276 45.79 -23.25 18.46
N MET A 277 44.55 -22.70 18.41
CA MET A 277 43.63 -22.91 17.30
C MET A 277 44.20 -22.34 16.00
N ARG A 278 44.79 -21.13 16.04
CA ARG A 278 45.38 -20.46 14.89
C ARG A 278 46.53 -21.23 14.30
N ASP A 279 47.43 -21.75 15.16
CA ASP A 279 48.54 -22.61 14.74
C ASP A 279 48.05 -23.86 14.03
N CYS A 280 47.08 -24.57 14.63
CA CYS A 280 46.47 -25.74 14.01
C CYS A 280 45.75 -25.37 12.67
N ALA A 281 44.99 -24.28 12.63
CA ALA A 281 44.29 -23.84 11.44
C ALA A 281 45.23 -23.46 10.28
N THR A 282 46.36 -22.82 10.62
CA THR A 282 47.41 -22.48 9.64
C THR A 282 47.96 -23.71 8.96
N VAL A 283 48.20 -24.75 9.72
CA VAL A 283 48.73 -26.04 9.19
C VAL A 283 47.64 -26.78 8.42
N LEU A 284 46.45 -26.83 8.96
CA LEU A 284 45.29 -27.47 8.31
C LEU A 284 44.85 -26.78 7.03
N GLN A 285 45.17 -25.50 6.82
CA GLN A 285 44.97 -24.81 5.55
C GLN A 285 45.71 -25.51 4.41
N ASP A 286 46.87 -26.08 4.71
CA ASP A 286 47.68 -26.82 3.76
C ASP A 286 47.06 -28.17 3.35
N PHE A 287 46.09 -28.67 4.13
CA PHE A 287 45.30 -29.86 3.83
C PHE A 287 43.93 -29.43 3.25
N ASN A 288 43.73 -29.67 1.94
CA ASN A 288 42.49 -29.36 1.23
C ASN A 288 41.96 -27.90 1.45
N GLY A 289 42.89 -26.92 1.57
CA GLY A 289 42.52 -25.53 1.80
C GLY A 289 41.80 -25.26 3.13
N GLY A 290 41.99 -26.16 4.13
CA GLY A 290 41.37 -26.03 5.45
C GLY A 290 39.91 -26.48 5.51
N ALA A 291 39.39 -27.15 4.48
CA ALA A 291 37.98 -27.57 4.44
C ALA A 291 37.59 -28.48 5.63
N SER A 292 38.51 -29.37 6.05
CA SER A 292 38.26 -30.28 7.18
C SER A 292 38.11 -29.56 8.51
N VAL A 293 38.94 -28.57 8.81
CA VAL A 293 38.87 -27.79 10.05
C VAL A 293 37.67 -26.82 10.02
N ILE A 294 37.35 -26.26 8.88
CA ILE A 294 36.14 -25.43 8.73
C ILE A 294 34.89 -26.28 8.99
N ALA A 295 34.81 -27.45 8.36
CA ALA A 295 33.71 -28.39 8.57
C ALA A 295 33.61 -28.85 10.02
N LEU A 296 34.75 -29.14 10.66
CA LEU A 296 34.81 -29.52 12.09
C LEU A 296 34.25 -28.39 12.96
N PHE A 297 34.76 -27.16 12.80
CA PHE A 297 34.37 -25.99 13.59
C PHE A 297 32.88 -25.70 13.42
N VAL A 298 32.42 -25.62 12.18
CA VAL A 298 31.03 -25.29 11.88
C VAL A 298 30.09 -26.41 12.31
N ASN A 299 30.46 -27.70 12.11
CA ASN A 299 29.58 -28.83 12.43
C ASN A 299 29.46 -29.16 13.92
N GLN A 300 30.51 -28.93 14.70
CA GLN A 300 30.51 -29.20 16.13
C GLN A 300 30.20 -27.99 16.99
N HIS A 301 29.85 -26.86 16.34
CA HIS A 301 29.48 -25.65 17.07
C HIS A 301 28.28 -25.90 17.97
N GLN A 302 28.35 -25.50 19.23
CA GLN A 302 27.37 -25.80 20.27
C GLN A 302 25.97 -25.21 19.90
N PHE A 303 25.95 -24.04 19.34
CA PHE A 303 24.70 -23.39 18.85
C PHE A 303 23.85 -24.30 17.94
N PHE A 304 24.51 -24.98 16.98
CA PHE A 304 23.77 -25.88 16.08
C PHE A 304 23.35 -27.17 16.76
N ILE A 305 24.12 -27.66 17.71
CA ILE A 305 23.81 -28.88 18.46
C ILE A 305 22.62 -28.64 19.39
N GLU A 306 22.63 -27.57 20.15
CA GLU A 306 21.55 -27.19 21.04
C GLU A 306 20.25 -26.89 20.26
N ARG A 307 20.35 -26.17 19.14
CA ARG A 307 19.20 -25.89 18.30
C ARG A 307 18.63 -27.13 17.60
N SER A 308 19.43 -28.06 17.19
CA SER A 308 18.93 -29.35 16.65
C SER A 308 18.08 -30.13 17.64
N GLN A 309 18.32 -29.96 18.93
CA GLN A 309 17.53 -30.56 20.01
C GLN A 309 16.24 -29.80 20.27
N LEU A 310 16.21 -28.45 20.03
CA LEU A 310 15.05 -27.58 20.25
C LEU A 310 14.09 -27.53 19.04
N VAL A 311 14.45 -28.18 17.93
CA VAL A 311 13.59 -28.25 16.72
C VAL A 311 12.22 -28.92 16.99
N THR A 312 12.13 -29.70 18.08
CA THR A 312 10.87 -30.31 18.50
C THR A 312 9.94 -29.37 19.30
N GLU A 313 10.39 -28.18 19.67
CA GLU A 313 9.50 -27.19 20.26
C GLU A 313 8.47 -26.72 19.22
N GLU A 314 7.21 -27.06 19.45
CA GLU A 314 6.10 -26.55 18.66
C GLU A 314 6.20 -25.04 18.60
N VAL A 315 5.93 -24.49 17.39
CA VAL A 315 5.78 -23.05 17.23
C VAL A 315 4.68 -22.61 18.19
N GLY A 316 5.05 -22.11 19.37
CA GLY A 316 4.15 -21.58 20.37
C GLY A 316 3.35 -20.43 19.77
N GLY A 317 3.33 -19.35 20.35
CA GLY A 317 2.62 -18.13 19.97
C GLY A 317 1.21 -18.13 20.57
N ASP A 318 0.87 -16.98 21.06
CA ASP A 318 -0.44 -16.72 21.61
C ASP A 318 -1.50 -16.93 20.51
N PRO A 319 -2.56 -17.72 20.75
CA PRO A 319 -3.64 -17.89 19.79
C PRO A 319 -4.23 -16.56 19.28
N GLU A 320 -4.24 -15.54 20.13
CA GLU A 320 -4.68 -14.20 19.77
C GLU A 320 -3.81 -13.54 18.70
N SER A 321 -2.49 -13.76 18.73
CA SER A 321 -1.58 -13.24 17.71
C SER A 321 -1.83 -13.86 16.34
N TRP A 322 -2.15 -15.16 16.30
CA TRP A 322 -2.51 -15.86 15.07
C TRP A 322 -3.87 -15.42 14.52
N GLU A 323 -4.84 -15.14 15.40
CA GLU A 323 -6.14 -14.56 14.99
C GLU A 323 -5.93 -13.16 14.38
N LYS A 324 -5.12 -12.31 14.98
CA LYS A 324 -4.79 -10.97 14.45
C LYS A 324 -4.09 -11.03 13.08
N LEU A 325 -3.20 -12.01 12.88
CA LEU A 325 -2.58 -12.21 11.57
C LEU A 325 -3.58 -12.59 10.48
N ALA A 326 -4.62 -13.34 10.85
CA ALA A 326 -5.67 -13.76 9.92
C ALA A 326 -6.72 -12.68 9.67
N ASP A 327 -6.91 -11.72 10.58
CA ASP A 327 -7.90 -10.65 10.47
C ASP A 327 -7.39 -9.53 9.55
N PRO A 328 -8.05 -9.28 8.40
CA PRO A 328 -7.60 -8.26 7.45
C PRO A 328 -7.69 -6.82 7.98
N ASP A 329 -8.52 -6.58 8.99
CA ASP A 329 -8.73 -5.24 9.57
C ASP A 329 -7.88 -4.99 10.83
N ALA A 330 -7.25 -6.02 11.39
CA ALA A 330 -6.36 -5.89 12.53
C ALA A 330 -5.03 -5.27 12.10
N GLU A 331 -4.44 -4.49 12.99
CA GLU A 331 -3.06 -4.03 12.85
C GLU A 331 -2.11 -5.22 12.81
N LEU A 332 -1.06 -5.11 11.99
CA LEU A 332 -0.06 -6.17 11.86
C LEU A 332 0.60 -6.42 13.22
N PRO A 333 0.43 -7.59 13.80
CA PRO A 333 1.27 -7.97 14.93
C PRO A 333 2.73 -8.02 14.46
N GLY A 334 3.67 -7.80 15.38
CA GLY A 334 5.09 -7.96 15.11
C GLY A 334 5.44 -9.37 14.63
N VAL A 335 6.73 -9.61 14.46
CA VAL A 335 7.24 -10.94 14.11
C VAL A 335 6.87 -11.95 15.20
N GLU A 336 6.62 -13.19 14.81
CA GLU A 336 6.32 -14.26 15.75
C GLU A 336 7.44 -14.39 16.78
N SER A 337 7.07 -14.52 18.05
CA SER A 337 7.97 -14.40 19.20
C SER A 337 9.14 -15.39 19.19
N SER A 338 8.93 -16.60 18.69
CA SER A 338 10.00 -17.61 18.65
C SER A 338 11.02 -17.33 17.53
N LEU A 339 10.57 -16.79 16.40
CA LEU A 339 11.46 -16.35 15.34
C LEU A 339 12.23 -15.10 15.77
N GLN A 340 11.56 -14.16 16.45
CA GLN A 340 12.22 -12.98 17.01
C GLN A 340 13.32 -13.38 18.00
N SER A 341 13.00 -14.23 18.97
CA SER A 341 13.97 -14.72 19.96
C SER A 341 15.17 -15.43 19.30
N LEU A 342 14.91 -16.24 18.26
CA LEU A 342 15.99 -16.87 17.50
C LEU A 342 16.90 -15.84 16.82
N ILE A 343 16.33 -14.83 16.19
CA ILE A 343 17.07 -13.79 15.46
C ILE A 343 17.92 -12.96 16.43
N ASP A 344 17.36 -12.61 17.59
CA ASP A 344 18.10 -11.90 18.64
C ASP A 344 19.26 -12.72 19.18
N GLU A 345 19.07 -14.04 19.37
CA GLU A 345 20.13 -14.97 19.75
C GLU A 345 21.18 -15.11 18.65
N VAL A 346 20.77 -15.26 17.39
CA VAL A 346 21.67 -15.33 16.23
C VAL A 346 22.56 -14.09 16.16
N LYS A 347 22.01 -12.91 16.43
CA LYS A 347 22.76 -11.66 16.44
C LYS A 347 23.92 -11.74 17.43
N VAL A 348 23.64 -12.15 18.67
CA VAL A 348 24.66 -12.28 19.72
C VAL A 348 25.70 -13.34 19.33
N VAL A 349 25.26 -14.54 18.93
CA VAL A 349 26.15 -15.65 18.56
C VAL A 349 27.03 -15.26 17.37
N VAL A 350 26.49 -14.61 16.34
CA VAL A 350 27.29 -14.19 15.18
C VAL A 350 28.34 -13.16 15.58
N GLN A 351 28.03 -12.22 16.48
CA GLN A 351 28.99 -11.23 16.99
C GLN A 351 30.10 -11.86 17.79
N ASP A 352 29.78 -12.75 18.74
CA ASP A 352 30.76 -13.42 19.58
C ASP A 352 31.66 -14.34 18.77
N GLU A 353 31.06 -15.16 17.91
CA GLU A 353 31.83 -16.13 17.12
C GLU A 353 32.67 -15.48 16.02
N SER A 354 32.25 -14.34 15.46
CA SER A 354 33.06 -13.61 14.48
C SER A 354 34.38 -13.12 15.08
N ALA A 355 34.39 -12.70 16.35
CA ALA A 355 35.59 -12.31 17.07
C ALA A 355 36.51 -13.52 17.28
N ILE A 356 35.96 -14.69 17.65
CA ILE A 356 36.69 -15.93 17.79
C ILE A 356 37.27 -16.37 16.43
N ILE A 357 36.48 -16.39 15.38
CA ILE A 357 36.92 -16.78 14.03
C ILE A 357 38.05 -15.89 13.54
N ARG A 358 37.99 -14.58 13.77
CA ARG A 358 39.05 -13.63 13.38
C ARG A 358 40.37 -13.89 14.11
N ARG A 359 40.30 -14.30 15.37
CA ARG A 359 41.50 -14.66 16.15
C ARG A 359 42.05 -16.02 15.80
N ALA A 360 41.16 -17.00 15.61
CA ALA A 360 41.52 -18.40 15.45
C ALA A 360 41.96 -18.81 14.03
N PHE A 361 41.49 -18.10 13.00
CA PHE A 361 41.75 -18.48 11.60
C PHE A 361 42.50 -17.41 10.82
N PRO A 362 43.60 -17.74 10.12
CA PRO A 362 44.28 -16.79 9.23
C PRO A 362 43.44 -16.44 7.97
N TYR A 363 42.51 -17.33 7.60
CA TYR A 363 41.56 -17.18 6.48
C TYR A 363 40.12 -17.00 6.98
N TYR A 364 39.92 -16.10 7.93
CA TYR A 364 38.69 -15.89 8.69
C TYR A 364 37.47 -15.62 7.81
N GLU A 365 37.60 -14.92 6.69
CA GLU A 365 36.46 -14.60 5.80
C GLU A 365 35.79 -15.86 5.24
N GLN A 366 36.57 -16.87 4.86
CA GLN A 366 36.03 -18.13 4.34
C GLN A 366 35.29 -18.91 5.44
N VAL A 367 35.87 -18.95 6.65
CA VAL A 367 35.25 -19.61 7.78
C VAL A 367 33.97 -18.93 8.21
N LEU A 368 34.00 -17.60 8.33
CA LEU A 368 32.86 -16.79 8.66
C LEU A 368 31.76 -16.95 7.63
N GLY A 369 32.10 -16.93 6.33
CA GLY A 369 31.14 -17.15 5.27
C GLY A 369 30.44 -18.52 5.37
N LYS A 370 31.18 -19.60 5.70
CA LYS A 370 30.58 -20.92 5.89
C LYS A 370 29.75 -21.01 7.17
N PHE A 371 30.17 -20.34 8.23
CA PHE A 371 29.42 -20.26 9.48
C PHE A 371 28.08 -19.51 9.26
N LEU A 372 28.13 -18.32 8.66
CA LEU A 372 26.94 -17.55 8.34
C LEU A 372 26.00 -18.35 7.42
N GLN A 373 26.53 -18.95 6.35
CA GLN A 373 25.75 -19.78 5.46
C GLN A 373 24.96 -20.85 6.22
N ARG A 374 25.60 -21.52 7.18
CA ARG A 374 24.94 -22.54 7.97
C ARG A 374 23.92 -21.98 8.95
N VAL A 375 24.20 -20.84 9.60
CA VAL A 375 23.23 -20.15 10.48
C VAL A 375 21.95 -19.85 9.71
N PHE A 376 22.08 -19.29 8.49
CA PHE A 376 20.92 -18.97 7.67
C PHE A 376 20.19 -20.21 7.16
N GLN A 377 20.92 -21.18 6.58
CA GLN A 377 20.32 -22.36 5.95
C GLN A 377 19.79 -23.39 6.96
N GLN A 378 20.40 -23.53 8.11
CA GLN A 378 19.97 -24.53 9.09
C GLN A 378 19.07 -23.94 10.18
N SER A 379 19.48 -22.85 10.84
CA SER A 379 18.74 -22.35 12.01
C SER A 379 17.60 -21.43 11.60
N ILE A 380 17.87 -20.40 10.78
CA ILE A 380 16.85 -19.41 10.40
C ILE A 380 15.85 -20.02 9.42
N GLN A 381 16.31 -20.67 8.36
CA GLN A 381 15.44 -21.27 7.36
C GLN A 381 14.49 -22.29 7.98
N GLN A 382 15.01 -23.21 8.77
CA GLN A 382 14.19 -24.25 9.39
C GLN A 382 13.10 -23.66 10.29
N ARG A 383 13.45 -22.64 11.11
CA ARG A 383 12.44 -21.97 11.96
C ARG A 383 11.44 -21.17 11.15
N LEU A 384 11.89 -20.46 10.13
CA LEU A 384 11.03 -19.72 9.22
C LEU A 384 10.03 -20.66 8.53
N GLU A 385 10.48 -21.82 8.04
CA GLU A 385 9.60 -22.82 7.42
C GLU A 385 8.52 -23.30 8.38
N MET A 386 8.86 -23.61 9.62
CA MET A 386 7.90 -24.05 10.64
C MET A 386 6.87 -22.96 10.96
N VAL A 387 7.31 -21.71 11.11
CA VAL A 387 6.44 -20.56 11.39
C VAL A 387 5.52 -20.28 10.22
N LEU A 388 6.04 -20.34 8.99
CA LEU A 388 5.25 -20.12 7.77
C LEU A 388 4.27 -21.28 7.51
N GLU A 389 4.65 -22.52 7.83
CA GLU A 389 3.75 -23.68 7.71
C GLU A 389 2.58 -23.54 8.70
N LYS A 390 2.85 -23.15 9.95
CA LYS A 390 1.79 -22.85 10.91
C LYS A 390 0.91 -21.71 10.46
N ALA A 391 1.49 -20.60 9.97
CA ALA A 391 0.74 -19.48 9.43
C ALA A 391 -0.14 -19.88 8.25
N ALA A 392 0.37 -20.75 7.35
CA ALA A 392 -0.40 -21.31 6.23
C ALA A 392 -1.56 -22.19 6.71
N GLY A 393 -1.37 -22.92 7.81
CA GLY A 393 -2.43 -23.69 8.46
C GLY A 393 -3.51 -22.81 9.08
N VAL A 394 -3.21 -21.56 9.42
CA VAL A 394 -4.18 -20.59 9.93
C VAL A 394 -4.96 -19.95 8.79
N SER A 395 -4.28 -19.27 7.88
CA SER A 395 -4.88 -18.68 6.68
C SER A 395 -3.82 -18.25 5.65
N SER A 396 -4.24 -18.09 4.38
CA SER A 396 -3.36 -17.55 3.34
C SER A 396 -2.91 -16.12 3.66
N LEU A 397 -3.76 -15.28 4.26
CA LEU A 397 -3.41 -13.94 4.69
C LEU A 397 -2.38 -13.96 5.83
N ALA A 398 -2.57 -14.82 6.82
CA ALA A 398 -1.62 -14.98 7.92
C ALA A 398 -0.24 -15.40 7.40
N PHE A 399 -0.17 -16.32 6.43
CA PHE A 399 1.06 -16.70 5.77
C PHE A 399 1.75 -15.51 5.09
N LEU A 400 1.00 -14.71 4.28
CA LEU A 400 1.55 -13.56 3.54
C LEU A 400 2.05 -12.46 4.47
N ARG A 401 1.32 -12.16 5.53
CA ARG A 401 1.71 -11.19 6.55
C ARG A 401 2.92 -11.67 7.36
N CYS A 402 2.94 -12.94 7.72
CA CYS A 402 4.07 -13.55 8.42
C CYS A 402 5.33 -13.55 7.55
N LEU A 403 5.21 -13.85 6.25
CA LEU A 403 6.30 -13.81 5.27
C LEU A 403 6.88 -12.39 5.15
N GLN A 404 6.02 -11.38 5.05
CA GLN A 404 6.41 -9.97 4.99
C GLN A 404 7.17 -9.54 6.26
N SER A 405 6.58 -9.78 7.44
CA SER A 405 7.19 -9.39 8.72
C SER A 405 8.51 -10.10 8.95
N SER A 406 8.60 -11.41 8.61
CA SER A 406 9.83 -12.18 8.72
C SER A 406 10.92 -11.64 7.81
N ARG A 407 10.62 -11.31 6.54
CA ARG A 407 11.59 -10.71 5.62
C ARG A 407 12.10 -9.37 6.10
N GLY A 408 11.20 -8.52 6.57
CA GLY A 408 11.57 -7.22 7.12
C GLY A 408 12.50 -7.34 8.33
N TYR A 409 12.20 -8.26 9.23
CA TYR A 409 12.98 -8.44 10.46
C TYR A 409 14.34 -9.09 10.20
N ILE A 410 14.40 -10.11 9.34
CA ILE A 410 15.66 -10.73 8.93
C ILE A 410 16.50 -9.75 8.10
N GLY A 411 15.87 -8.94 7.25
CA GLY A 411 16.54 -7.86 6.53
C GLY A 411 17.15 -6.83 7.47
N ALA A 412 16.43 -6.44 8.51
CA ALA A 412 16.94 -5.52 9.54
C ALA A 412 18.14 -6.12 10.30
N LEU A 413 18.12 -7.43 10.63
CA LEU A 413 19.27 -8.12 11.20
C LEU A 413 20.49 -8.01 10.26
N ILE A 414 20.31 -8.26 8.96
CA ILE A 414 21.40 -8.23 8.00
C ILE A 414 22.00 -6.83 7.86
N GLU A 415 21.16 -5.80 7.79
CA GLU A 415 21.63 -4.41 7.73
C GLU A 415 22.36 -4.00 9.03
N ASP A 416 21.89 -4.48 10.16
CA ASP A 416 22.54 -4.26 11.44
C ASP A 416 23.92 -4.97 11.50
N LEU A 417 24.00 -6.21 11.05
CA LEU A 417 25.27 -6.95 10.93
C LEU A 417 26.25 -6.29 9.96
N LYS A 418 25.76 -5.70 8.87
CA LYS A 418 26.61 -4.98 7.91
C LYS A 418 27.14 -3.66 8.44
N SER A 419 26.30 -2.89 9.14
CA SER A 419 26.60 -1.52 9.56
C SER A 419 27.44 -1.45 10.84
N HIS A 420 27.15 -2.32 11.80
CA HIS A 420 27.80 -2.30 13.11
C HIS A 420 29.00 -3.24 13.18
N GLY A 421 29.25 -4.01 12.12
CA GLY A 421 30.35 -4.94 12.06
C GLY A 421 30.13 -6.19 12.92
N LEU A 422 31.02 -7.14 12.72
CA LEU A 422 31.07 -8.42 13.44
C LEU A 422 32.15 -8.40 14.50
N THR A 423 32.55 -7.24 15.01
CA THR A 423 33.63 -7.05 15.98
C THR A 423 33.21 -6.09 17.08
N GLU A 424 33.95 -6.07 18.21
CA GLU A 424 33.75 -5.18 19.36
C GLU A 424 33.76 -3.67 19.01
N HIS A 425 34.31 -3.32 17.84
CA HIS A 425 34.30 -1.95 17.33
C HIS A 425 33.38 -1.88 16.09
N PRO A 426 32.54 -0.83 15.96
CA PRO A 426 31.65 -0.69 14.82
C PRO A 426 32.44 -0.37 13.54
N GLU A 427 32.94 -1.42 12.90
CA GLU A 427 33.55 -1.36 11.59
C GLU A 427 32.62 -2.06 10.59
N PRO A 428 32.34 -1.46 9.42
CA PRO A 428 31.54 -2.13 8.40
C PRO A 428 32.23 -3.41 7.96
N VAL A 429 31.45 -4.45 7.72
CA VAL A 429 31.94 -5.75 7.23
C VAL A 429 32.61 -5.61 5.86
N SER A 430 33.46 -6.57 5.50
CA SER A 430 34.06 -6.62 4.17
C SER A 430 32.99 -6.71 3.08
N SER A 431 33.28 -6.19 1.88
CA SER A 431 32.36 -6.25 0.76
C SER A 431 31.96 -7.68 0.39
N GLN A 432 32.83 -8.66 0.59
CA GLN A 432 32.54 -10.07 0.32
C GLN A 432 31.52 -10.62 1.34
N THR A 433 31.69 -10.30 2.62
CA THR A 433 30.76 -10.71 3.66
C THR A 433 29.41 -10.03 3.48
N ALA A 434 29.38 -8.75 3.09
CA ALA A 434 28.13 -8.02 2.80
C ALA A 434 27.35 -8.67 1.64
N ILE A 435 28.02 -8.98 0.54
CA ILE A 435 27.41 -9.67 -0.62
C ILE A 435 26.88 -11.04 -0.21
N LEU A 436 27.64 -11.78 0.61
CA LEU A 436 27.21 -13.10 1.09
C LEU A 436 25.94 -12.98 1.96
N LEU A 437 25.86 -12.00 2.85
CA LEU A 437 24.69 -11.77 3.69
C LEU A 437 23.46 -11.44 2.84
N ASP A 438 23.62 -10.59 1.80
CA ASP A 438 22.54 -10.30 0.85
C ASP A 438 22.11 -11.54 0.07
N GLN A 439 23.08 -12.33 -0.37
CA GLN A 439 22.79 -13.59 -1.06
C GLN A 439 22.02 -14.57 -0.15
N GLN A 440 22.41 -14.67 1.12
CA GLN A 440 21.71 -15.56 2.07
C GLN A 440 20.28 -15.09 2.33
N LEU A 441 20.03 -13.75 2.37
CA LEU A 441 18.67 -13.21 2.46
C LEU A 441 17.82 -13.61 1.24
N GLU A 442 18.38 -13.43 0.05
CA GLU A 442 17.65 -13.80 -1.17
C GLU A 442 17.40 -15.30 -1.25
N GLU A 443 18.41 -16.14 -1.00
CA GLU A 443 18.28 -17.61 -1.02
C GLU A 443 17.22 -18.11 -0.04
N LEU A 444 17.08 -17.48 1.13
CA LEU A 444 16.10 -17.85 2.15
C LEU A 444 14.66 -17.67 1.66
N PHE A 445 14.40 -16.62 0.86
CA PHE A 445 13.06 -16.26 0.42
C PHE A 445 12.74 -16.69 -1.03
N VAL A 446 13.74 -17.04 -1.83
CA VAL A 446 13.54 -17.52 -3.23
C VAL A 446 12.47 -18.61 -3.35
N PRO A 447 12.40 -19.65 -2.48
CA PRO A 447 11.39 -20.70 -2.60
C PRO A 447 9.94 -20.19 -2.60
N TYR A 448 9.69 -19.03 -1.98
CA TYR A 448 8.37 -18.44 -1.83
C TYR A 448 7.99 -17.51 -2.97
N PHE A 449 8.97 -17.06 -3.79
CA PHE A 449 8.78 -16.07 -4.86
C PHE A 449 8.98 -16.64 -6.25
N VAL A 450 9.58 -17.82 -6.39
CA VAL A 450 9.79 -18.45 -7.69
C VAL A 450 8.45 -18.84 -8.32
N GLY A 451 8.20 -18.33 -9.52
CA GLY A 451 6.98 -18.58 -10.27
C GLY A 451 5.80 -17.71 -9.85
N SER A 452 4.61 -18.08 -10.31
CA SER A 452 3.36 -17.35 -10.03
C SER A 452 2.73 -17.67 -8.67
N SER A 453 3.37 -18.49 -7.82
CA SER A 453 2.77 -19.00 -6.58
C SER A 453 2.44 -17.90 -5.57
N TYR A 454 3.28 -16.88 -5.47
CA TYR A 454 3.08 -15.73 -4.58
C TYR A 454 1.85 -14.92 -5.01
N ILE A 455 1.83 -14.43 -6.25
CA ILE A 455 0.72 -13.59 -6.75
C ILE A 455 -0.60 -14.35 -6.81
N GLU A 456 -0.58 -15.65 -7.12
CA GLU A 456 -1.78 -16.47 -7.08
C GLU A 456 -2.32 -16.62 -5.65
N ARG A 457 -1.46 -16.67 -4.64
CA ARG A 457 -1.86 -16.69 -3.23
C ARG A 457 -2.43 -15.34 -2.79
N GLU A 458 -1.83 -14.22 -3.21
CA GLU A 458 -2.38 -12.87 -2.97
C GLU A 458 -3.76 -12.70 -3.63
N LYS A 459 -3.89 -13.09 -4.89
CA LYS A 459 -5.17 -13.05 -5.61
C LYS A 459 -6.25 -13.86 -4.91
N ARG A 460 -5.93 -15.11 -4.54
CA ARG A 460 -6.86 -15.98 -3.82
C ARG A 460 -7.30 -15.36 -2.50
N THR A 461 -6.37 -14.79 -1.75
CA THR A 461 -6.65 -14.14 -0.47
C THR A 461 -7.58 -12.95 -0.66
N LEU A 462 -7.29 -12.07 -1.61
CA LEU A 462 -8.14 -10.91 -1.91
C LEU A 462 -9.52 -11.34 -2.42
N GLU A 463 -9.59 -12.36 -3.27
CA GLU A 463 -10.84 -12.91 -3.79
C GLU A 463 -11.72 -13.46 -2.66
N GLU A 464 -11.14 -14.22 -1.73
CA GLU A 464 -11.85 -14.72 -0.55
C GLU A 464 -12.40 -13.58 0.31
N LEU A 465 -11.59 -12.54 0.56
CA LEU A 465 -12.00 -11.37 1.35
C LEU A 465 -13.06 -10.53 0.63
N PHE A 466 -12.92 -10.32 -0.67
CA PHE A 466 -13.91 -9.59 -1.47
C PHE A 466 -15.24 -10.34 -1.52
N ASN A 467 -15.19 -11.64 -1.73
CA ASN A 467 -16.40 -12.47 -1.70
C ASN A 467 -17.06 -12.48 -0.33
N ALA A 468 -16.27 -12.48 0.76
CA ALA A 468 -16.78 -12.41 2.12
C ALA A 468 -17.48 -11.07 2.39
N VAL A 469 -16.85 -9.93 2.11
CA VAL A 469 -17.43 -8.61 2.38
C VAL A 469 -18.67 -8.34 1.52
N LEU A 470 -18.71 -8.88 0.31
CA LEU A 470 -19.84 -8.73 -0.62
C LEU A 470 -20.89 -9.83 -0.48
N PHE A 471 -20.72 -10.79 0.43
CA PHE A 471 -21.59 -11.98 0.53
C PHE A 471 -23.08 -11.64 0.73
N LYS A 472 -23.40 -10.73 1.66
CA LYS A 472 -24.79 -10.32 1.88
C LYS A 472 -25.38 -9.60 0.67
N PHE A 473 -24.60 -8.70 0.09
CA PHE A 473 -24.97 -7.94 -1.09
C PHE A 473 -25.24 -8.88 -2.29
N THR A 474 -24.32 -9.77 -2.61
CA THR A 474 -24.48 -10.73 -3.70
C THR A 474 -25.65 -11.69 -3.48
N SER A 475 -25.84 -12.12 -2.22
CA SER A 475 -26.96 -12.97 -1.83
C SER A 475 -28.31 -12.27 -1.96
N TYR A 476 -28.42 -10.99 -1.61
CA TYR A 476 -29.62 -10.18 -1.77
C TYR A 476 -30.00 -10.05 -3.25
N HIS A 477 -29.07 -9.62 -4.10
CA HIS A 477 -29.32 -9.45 -5.53
C HIS A 477 -29.56 -10.77 -6.26
N ALA A 478 -28.90 -11.84 -5.88
CA ALA A 478 -29.16 -13.18 -6.43
C ALA A 478 -30.57 -13.67 -6.11
N ARG A 479 -31.08 -13.42 -4.89
CA ARG A 479 -32.49 -13.74 -4.53
C ARG A 479 -33.48 -12.87 -5.29
N ARG A 480 -33.22 -11.58 -5.40
CA ARG A 480 -34.08 -10.63 -6.14
C ARG A 480 -34.19 -11.02 -7.61
N LYS A 481 -33.09 -11.39 -8.27
CA LYS A 481 -33.09 -11.84 -9.67
C LYS A 481 -33.80 -13.18 -9.88
N LYS A 482 -33.74 -14.11 -8.91
CA LYS A 482 -34.50 -15.35 -8.94
C LYS A 482 -36.00 -15.14 -8.79
N ALA A 483 -36.42 -14.15 -8.00
CA ALA A 483 -37.82 -13.80 -7.80
C ALA A 483 -38.45 -13.06 -8.99
N ALA A 484 -37.65 -12.37 -9.83
CA ALA A 484 -38.10 -11.65 -11.01
C ALA A 484 -38.26 -12.62 -12.20
N THR A 485 -39.45 -13.22 -12.33
CA THR A 485 -39.78 -14.14 -13.43
C THR A 485 -40.24 -13.44 -14.72
N THR A 486 -39.96 -12.17 -14.90
CA THR A 486 -40.39 -11.36 -16.02
C THR A 486 -39.38 -11.35 -17.19
N PHE A 487 -39.91 -11.18 -18.40
CA PHE A 487 -39.26 -11.24 -19.73
C PHE A 487 -37.96 -10.39 -19.88
N MET A 488 -37.74 -9.40 -19.06
CA MET A 488 -36.51 -8.59 -19.00
C MET A 488 -35.31 -9.37 -18.37
N ALA A 489 -35.54 -10.45 -17.68
CA ALA A 489 -34.53 -11.28 -17.04
C ALA A 489 -33.60 -12.02 -18.04
N SER A 490 -34.00 -12.12 -19.31
CA SER A 490 -33.19 -12.80 -20.33
C SER A 490 -31.97 -11.99 -20.80
N LEU A 491 -32.02 -10.64 -20.67
CA LEU A 491 -30.87 -9.80 -21.05
C LEU A 491 -29.80 -9.70 -19.95
N SER A 492 -30.15 -10.00 -18.68
CA SER A 492 -29.20 -9.90 -17.54
C SER A 492 -28.62 -11.25 -17.08
N ARG A 493 -28.65 -12.26 -17.95
CA ARG A 493 -28.24 -13.63 -17.62
C ARG A 493 -26.78 -13.71 -17.17
N ALA A 494 -25.86 -12.99 -17.82
CA ALA A 494 -24.44 -12.98 -17.47
C ALA A 494 -24.19 -12.42 -16.05
N GLY A 495 -24.86 -11.33 -15.66
CA GLY A 495 -24.74 -10.77 -14.30
C GLY A 495 -25.39 -11.63 -13.21
N SER A 496 -26.41 -12.45 -13.57
CA SER A 496 -27.04 -13.40 -12.64
C SER A 496 -26.13 -14.61 -12.36
N GLU A 497 -25.41 -15.06 -13.37
CA GLU A 497 -24.48 -16.19 -13.26
C GLU A 497 -23.26 -15.80 -12.41
N LEU A 498 -22.72 -14.60 -12.58
CA LEU A 498 -21.62 -14.09 -11.76
C LEU A 498 -22.00 -13.97 -10.27
N LEU A 499 -23.20 -13.47 -9.97
CA LEU A 499 -23.67 -13.33 -8.58
C LEU A 499 -23.90 -14.68 -7.89
N SER A 500 -24.43 -15.67 -8.63
CA SER A 500 -24.62 -17.00 -8.07
C SER A 500 -23.28 -17.72 -7.90
N THR A 501 -22.36 -17.58 -8.85
CA THR A 501 -21.02 -18.21 -8.78
C THR A 501 -20.19 -17.63 -7.63
N THR A 502 -20.18 -16.32 -7.42
CA THR A 502 -19.45 -15.69 -6.29
C THR A 502 -20.02 -16.11 -4.94
N ARG A 503 -21.33 -16.13 -4.79
CA ARG A 503 -21.99 -16.60 -3.57
C ARG A 503 -21.70 -18.08 -3.31
N ASP A 504 -21.89 -18.90 -4.31
CA ASP A 504 -21.73 -20.36 -4.20
C ASP A 504 -20.24 -20.72 -4.01
N ALA A 505 -19.31 -19.95 -4.61
CA ALA A 505 -17.88 -20.06 -4.36
C ALA A 505 -17.52 -19.72 -2.89
N PHE A 506 -18.11 -18.68 -2.31
CA PHE A 506 -17.89 -18.35 -0.91
C PHE A 506 -18.40 -19.44 0.03
N ILE A 507 -19.61 -19.96 -0.20
CA ILE A 507 -20.17 -21.05 0.60
C ILE A 507 -19.32 -22.32 0.44
N SER A 508 -18.98 -22.69 -0.79
CA SER A 508 -18.12 -23.84 -1.07
C SER A 508 -16.73 -23.71 -0.42
N ARG A 509 -16.19 -22.48 -0.38
CA ARG A 509 -14.92 -22.22 0.28
C ARG A 509 -15.02 -22.40 1.79
N LEU A 510 -16.09 -21.93 2.43
CA LEU A 510 -16.34 -22.14 3.87
C LEU A 510 -16.51 -23.62 4.22
N ASP A 511 -17.06 -24.44 3.33
CA ASP A 511 -17.25 -25.88 3.52
C ASP A 511 -15.99 -26.70 3.16
N SER A 512 -14.97 -26.07 2.58
CA SER A 512 -13.72 -26.74 2.23
C SER A 512 -12.97 -27.19 3.49
N PRO A 513 -12.46 -28.43 3.55
CA PRO A 513 -11.64 -28.92 4.65
C PRO A 513 -10.29 -28.19 4.77
N GLU A 514 -9.90 -27.43 3.76
CA GLU A 514 -8.66 -26.64 3.75
C GLU A 514 -8.77 -25.34 4.58
N VAL A 515 -9.98 -24.92 4.94
CA VAL A 515 -10.21 -23.67 5.69
C VAL A 515 -10.13 -23.96 7.19
N SER A 516 -9.17 -23.32 7.85
CA SER A 516 -9.01 -23.46 9.29
C SER A 516 -10.21 -22.85 10.06
N PRO A 517 -10.46 -23.30 11.29
CA PRO A 517 -11.51 -22.73 12.13
C PRO A 517 -11.34 -21.19 12.34
N ILE A 518 -10.10 -20.73 12.43
CA ILE A 518 -9.76 -19.30 12.60
C ILE A 518 -10.12 -18.54 11.33
N GLN A 519 -9.69 -19.02 10.15
CA GLN A 519 -10.02 -18.39 8.88
C GLN A 519 -11.52 -18.36 8.65
N ARG A 520 -12.23 -19.42 8.99
CA ARG A 520 -13.70 -19.48 8.90
C ARG A 520 -14.35 -18.40 9.78
N LYS A 521 -13.92 -18.27 11.02
CA LYS A 521 -14.40 -17.24 11.96
C LYS A 521 -14.16 -15.83 11.38
N VAL A 522 -12.98 -15.57 10.86
CA VAL A 522 -12.62 -14.28 10.24
C VAL A 522 -13.48 -14.00 9.00
N LEU A 523 -13.64 -14.96 8.09
CA LEU A 523 -14.48 -14.78 6.91
C LEU A 523 -15.95 -14.53 7.25
N LEU A 524 -16.49 -15.20 8.26
CA LEU A 524 -17.85 -14.95 8.77
C LEU A 524 -17.97 -13.56 9.41
N SER A 525 -16.97 -13.12 10.16
CA SER A 525 -16.90 -11.77 10.74
C SER A 525 -16.85 -10.70 9.63
N VAL A 526 -16.00 -10.87 8.62
CA VAL A 526 -15.91 -9.99 7.45
C VAL A 526 -17.25 -9.90 6.71
N ALA A 527 -17.94 -11.04 6.55
CA ALA A 527 -19.28 -11.13 5.95
C ALA A 527 -20.38 -10.55 6.85
N LYS A 528 -20.06 -10.11 8.08
CA LYS A 528 -21.01 -9.62 9.09
C LYS A 528 -22.11 -10.65 9.41
N VAL A 529 -21.76 -11.93 9.36
CA VAL A 529 -22.63 -13.06 9.68
C VAL A 529 -22.17 -13.60 11.03
N GLY A 530 -23.04 -13.68 12.02
CA GLY A 530 -22.64 -14.05 13.38
C GLY A 530 -22.06 -15.46 13.50
N ASP A 531 -21.23 -15.69 14.51
CA ASP A 531 -20.42 -16.89 14.76
C ASP A 531 -21.21 -18.21 14.93
N THR A 532 -22.53 -18.15 15.09
CA THR A 532 -23.37 -19.29 15.46
C THR A 532 -24.00 -20.03 14.28
N LEU A 533 -23.69 -19.64 13.07
CA LEU A 533 -24.32 -20.22 11.90
C LEU A 533 -23.50 -21.38 11.33
N GLU A 534 -24.02 -22.59 11.53
CA GLU A 534 -23.65 -23.74 10.68
C GLU A 534 -23.88 -23.38 9.22
N THR A 535 -22.99 -23.80 8.32
CA THR A 535 -23.02 -23.51 6.87
C THR A 535 -24.34 -23.85 6.21
N THR A 536 -25.07 -24.83 6.73
CA THR A 536 -26.42 -25.20 6.29
C THR A 536 -27.46 -24.07 6.48
N ARG A 537 -27.21 -23.13 7.39
CA ARG A 537 -28.09 -21.99 7.63
C ARG A 537 -27.68 -20.72 6.87
N LEU A 538 -26.52 -20.68 6.22
CA LEU A 538 -26.09 -19.55 5.39
C LEU A 538 -27.03 -19.31 4.20
N THR A 539 -27.72 -20.33 3.73
CA THR A 539 -28.73 -20.19 2.69
C THR A 539 -30.03 -19.54 3.18
N GLU A 540 -30.30 -19.54 4.50
CA GLU A 540 -31.53 -19.04 5.13
C GLU A 540 -31.37 -17.68 5.83
N ILE A 541 -30.24 -17.00 5.66
CA ILE A 541 -30.00 -15.69 6.30
C ILE A 541 -31.12 -14.71 5.94
N LYS A 542 -31.65 -14.05 6.97
CA LYS A 542 -32.56 -12.92 6.78
C LYS A 542 -31.79 -11.75 6.21
N LEU A 543 -32.02 -11.44 4.93
CA LEU A 543 -31.44 -10.29 4.25
C LEU A 543 -32.42 -9.12 4.37
N THR A 544 -31.89 -7.95 4.67
CA THR A 544 -32.61 -6.67 4.71
C THR A 544 -32.43 -5.91 3.40
N GLU A 545 -33.26 -4.91 3.15
CA GLU A 545 -33.08 -4.02 1.99
C GLU A 545 -31.76 -3.24 2.06
N GLU A 546 -31.25 -2.99 3.26
CA GLU A 546 -29.95 -2.33 3.47
C GLU A 546 -28.78 -3.19 2.96
N ASP A 547 -28.89 -4.53 3.07
CA ASP A 547 -27.86 -5.45 2.56
C ASP A 547 -27.72 -5.38 1.02
N GLY A 548 -28.75 -4.91 0.33
CA GLY A 548 -28.74 -4.70 -1.12
C GLY A 548 -28.25 -3.31 -1.56
N GLN A 549 -28.01 -2.40 -0.65
CA GLN A 549 -27.52 -1.06 -0.95
C GLN A 549 -26.00 -1.00 -1.02
N PRO A 550 -25.43 -0.14 -1.90
CA PRO A 550 -23.99 0.05 -1.95
C PRO A 550 -23.47 0.72 -0.68
N ASN A 551 -22.40 0.17 -0.10
CA ASN A 551 -21.78 0.68 1.10
C ASN A 551 -20.36 1.17 0.79
N LEU A 552 -20.11 2.46 1.03
CA LEU A 552 -18.81 3.08 0.82
C LEU A 552 -17.73 2.53 1.78
N GLY A 553 -18.14 2.13 2.99
CA GLY A 553 -17.24 1.52 3.99
C GLY A 553 -16.66 0.20 3.50
N ASP A 554 -17.50 -0.66 2.93
CA ASP A 554 -17.06 -1.96 2.40
C ASP A 554 -16.14 -1.78 1.17
N ALA A 555 -16.43 -0.81 0.30
CA ALA A 555 -15.54 -0.46 -0.81
C ALA A 555 -14.17 0.05 -0.33
N LYS A 556 -14.12 0.90 0.71
CA LYS A 556 -12.85 1.37 1.31
C LYS A 556 -12.04 0.22 1.92
N ARG A 557 -12.70 -0.74 2.57
CA ARG A 557 -12.03 -1.94 3.10
C ARG A 557 -11.38 -2.75 1.97
N MET A 558 -12.12 -3.00 0.88
CA MET A 558 -11.58 -3.72 -0.28
C MET A 558 -10.35 -3.02 -0.86
N LEU A 559 -10.40 -1.70 -1.03
CA LEU A 559 -9.27 -0.92 -1.55
C LEU A 559 -8.08 -0.87 -0.58
N LYS A 560 -8.35 -0.83 0.73
CA LYS A 560 -7.30 -0.92 1.76
C LYS A 560 -6.57 -2.26 1.66
N TRP A 561 -7.31 -3.37 1.63
CA TRP A 561 -6.71 -4.71 1.51
C TRP A 561 -5.92 -4.89 0.20
N LEU A 562 -6.43 -4.31 -0.91
CA LEU A 562 -5.70 -4.28 -2.18
C LEU A 562 -4.39 -3.50 -2.07
N ALA A 563 -4.42 -2.32 -1.43
CA ALA A 563 -3.22 -1.50 -1.23
C ALA A 563 -2.18 -2.21 -0.34
N GLU A 564 -2.63 -2.91 0.71
CA GLU A 564 -1.77 -3.74 1.54
C GLU A 564 -1.15 -4.90 0.74
N ALA A 565 -1.92 -5.57 -0.12
CA ALA A 565 -1.42 -6.64 -0.99
C ALA A 565 -0.38 -6.12 -2.00
N VAL A 566 -0.61 -4.93 -2.57
CA VAL A 566 0.37 -4.26 -3.44
C VAL A 566 1.63 -3.89 -2.66
N GLY A 567 1.49 -3.36 -1.45
CA GLY A 567 2.62 -3.06 -0.57
C GLY A 567 3.47 -4.30 -0.28
N ARG A 568 2.84 -5.42 0.09
CA ARG A 568 3.53 -6.71 0.26
C ARG A 568 4.21 -7.16 -1.03
N GLY A 569 3.54 -7.02 -2.18
CA GLY A 569 4.10 -7.34 -3.47
C GLY A 569 5.38 -6.56 -3.80
N LEU A 570 5.43 -5.27 -3.48
CA LEU A 570 6.61 -4.43 -3.68
C LEU A 570 7.79 -4.84 -2.80
N GLU A 571 7.52 -5.25 -1.57
CA GLU A 571 8.55 -5.70 -0.65
C GLU A 571 9.06 -7.11 -0.98
N LEU A 572 8.18 -7.96 -1.50
CA LEU A 572 8.42 -9.39 -1.62
C LEU A 572 8.72 -9.85 -3.05
N SER A 573 8.17 -9.20 -4.10
CA SER A 573 8.35 -9.67 -5.47
C SER A 573 9.61 -9.11 -6.13
N VAL A 574 10.05 -9.79 -7.19
CA VAL A 574 11.15 -9.33 -8.03
C VAL A 574 10.65 -8.19 -8.92
N ASN A 575 11.38 -7.08 -8.97
CA ASN A 575 11.01 -5.88 -9.72
C ASN A 575 10.62 -6.11 -11.20
N SER A 576 11.11 -7.19 -11.82
CA SER A 576 10.80 -7.55 -13.21
C SER A 576 9.35 -8.01 -13.41
N ASP A 577 8.74 -8.64 -12.39
CA ASP A 577 7.39 -9.21 -12.48
C ASP A 577 6.30 -8.28 -11.95
N THR A 578 6.68 -7.22 -11.22
CA THR A 578 5.76 -6.23 -10.66
C THR A 578 4.69 -5.73 -11.65
N PRO A 579 4.97 -5.39 -12.93
CA PRO A 579 3.93 -4.94 -13.86
C PRO A 579 2.88 -6.01 -14.17
N LYS A 580 3.27 -7.28 -14.22
CA LYS A 580 2.35 -8.40 -14.47
C LYS A 580 1.47 -8.65 -13.24
N ASP A 581 2.08 -8.63 -12.06
CA ASP A 581 1.41 -8.86 -10.80
C ASP A 581 0.36 -7.79 -10.53
N VAL A 582 0.73 -6.53 -10.71
CA VAL A 582 -0.18 -5.39 -10.56
C VAL A 582 -1.31 -5.43 -11.59
N SER A 583 -1.03 -5.86 -12.83
CA SER A 583 -2.08 -6.07 -13.85
C SER A 583 -3.05 -7.19 -13.45
N ALA A 584 -2.57 -8.26 -12.83
CA ALA A 584 -3.43 -9.34 -12.32
C ALA A 584 -4.31 -8.86 -11.16
N LEU A 585 -3.78 -8.04 -10.24
CA LEU A 585 -4.55 -7.42 -9.16
C LEU A 585 -5.58 -6.41 -9.67
N LEU A 586 -5.23 -5.63 -10.70
CA LEU A 586 -6.20 -4.76 -11.38
C LEU A 586 -7.37 -5.54 -11.95
N ASN A 587 -7.11 -6.66 -12.62
CA ASN A 587 -8.18 -7.47 -13.18
C ASN A 587 -9.11 -8.00 -12.09
N LEU A 588 -8.57 -8.43 -10.96
CA LEU A 588 -9.36 -8.86 -9.82
C LEU A 588 -10.21 -7.71 -9.26
N LEU A 589 -9.64 -6.52 -9.13
CA LEU A 589 -10.37 -5.33 -8.67
C LEU A 589 -11.52 -4.97 -9.61
N LEU A 590 -11.25 -4.93 -10.93
CA LEU A 590 -12.28 -4.59 -11.93
C LEU A 590 -13.38 -5.63 -11.98
N LEU A 591 -13.06 -6.92 -11.80
CA LEU A 591 -14.05 -7.99 -11.73
C LEU A 591 -14.90 -7.90 -10.46
N ALA A 592 -14.25 -7.81 -9.28
CA ALA A 592 -14.97 -7.86 -8.01
C ALA A 592 -15.72 -6.53 -7.71
N MET A 593 -15.03 -5.40 -7.80
CA MET A 593 -15.61 -4.10 -7.48
C MET A 593 -16.32 -3.49 -8.67
N GLY A 594 -15.75 -3.55 -9.89
CA GLY A 594 -16.37 -3.00 -11.09
C GLY A 594 -17.61 -3.79 -11.49
N GLU A 595 -17.47 -5.07 -11.79
CA GLU A 595 -18.57 -5.90 -12.33
C GLU A 595 -19.44 -6.51 -11.22
N GLY A 596 -18.80 -7.06 -10.16
CA GLY A 596 -19.52 -7.75 -9.10
C GLY A 596 -20.26 -6.83 -8.13
N TYR A 597 -19.81 -5.59 -7.99
CA TYR A 597 -20.41 -4.64 -7.04
C TYR A 597 -21.04 -3.43 -7.70
N VAL A 598 -20.26 -2.59 -8.40
CA VAL A 598 -20.72 -1.33 -9.01
C VAL A 598 -21.76 -1.59 -10.10
N ASP A 599 -21.47 -2.47 -11.06
CA ASP A 599 -22.39 -2.78 -12.15
C ASP A 599 -23.71 -3.37 -11.66
N VAL A 600 -23.68 -4.21 -10.65
CA VAL A 600 -24.87 -4.81 -10.05
C VAL A 600 -25.75 -3.75 -9.36
N CYS A 601 -25.14 -2.80 -8.64
CA CYS A 601 -25.85 -1.67 -8.05
C CYS A 601 -26.53 -0.80 -9.11
N LEU A 602 -25.82 -0.51 -10.21
CA LEU A 602 -26.34 0.31 -11.30
C LEU A 602 -27.45 -0.43 -12.07
N ASP A 603 -27.32 -1.75 -12.27
CA ASP A 603 -28.37 -2.54 -12.88
C ASP A 603 -29.64 -2.54 -12.02
N ALA A 604 -29.50 -2.64 -10.70
CA ALA A 604 -30.63 -2.56 -9.78
C ALA A 604 -31.27 -1.16 -9.77
N ALA A 605 -30.47 -0.11 -9.86
CA ALA A 605 -30.93 1.26 -9.96
C ALA A 605 -31.64 1.53 -11.32
N LEU A 606 -31.08 1.00 -12.41
CA LEU A 606 -31.66 1.10 -13.75
C LEU A 606 -32.99 0.35 -13.84
N GLU A 607 -33.09 -0.84 -13.26
CA GLU A 607 -34.32 -1.60 -13.16
C GLU A 607 -35.40 -0.82 -12.36
N ALA A 608 -35.02 -0.22 -11.24
CA ALA A 608 -35.87 0.62 -10.44
C ALA A 608 -36.34 1.87 -11.25
N ALA A 609 -35.40 2.58 -11.90
CA ALA A 609 -35.72 3.75 -12.74
C ALA A 609 -36.67 3.40 -13.88
N THR A 610 -36.45 2.28 -14.57
CA THR A 610 -37.31 1.82 -15.68
C THR A 610 -38.72 1.46 -15.19
N SER A 611 -38.85 0.90 -13.99
CA SER A 611 -40.15 0.59 -13.40
C SER A 611 -40.96 1.85 -13.08
N GLN A 612 -40.30 2.97 -12.76
CA GLN A 612 -40.97 4.23 -12.45
C GLN A 612 -41.59 4.89 -13.69
N GLU A 613 -41.01 4.75 -14.87
CA GLU A 613 -41.54 5.28 -16.11
C GLU A 613 -42.95 4.76 -16.39
N SER A 614 -43.22 3.49 -16.13
CA SER A 614 -44.51 2.83 -16.35
C SER A 614 -45.47 2.91 -15.17
N SER A 615 -44.99 3.38 -14.00
CA SER A 615 -45.80 3.42 -12.78
C SER A 615 -47.01 4.35 -12.88
N LYS A 616 -48.14 3.92 -12.30
CA LYS A 616 -49.33 4.76 -12.14
C LYS A 616 -49.30 5.64 -10.90
N ALA A 617 -48.43 5.34 -9.96
CA ALA A 617 -48.19 6.10 -8.74
C ALA A 617 -47.14 7.18 -8.97
N GLU A 618 -46.98 8.08 -8.01
CA GLU A 618 -45.88 9.06 -8.01
C GLU A 618 -44.54 8.33 -8.05
N PRO A 619 -43.61 8.73 -8.93
CA PRO A 619 -42.34 8.09 -9.05
C PRO A 619 -41.49 8.21 -7.76
N ASP A 620 -40.87 7.11 -7.34
CA ASP A 620 -39.91 7.10 -6.25
C ASP A 620 -38.50 7.13 -6.83
N PHE A 621 -37.72 8.12 -6.44
CA PHE A 621 -36.35 8.34 -6.88
C PHE A 621 -35.30 7.94 -5.86
N SER A 622 -35.65 7.09 -4.89
CA SER A 622 -34.73 6.60 -3.83
C SER A 622 -33.49 5.91 -4.41
N TYR A 623 -33.59 5.29 -5.60
CA TYR A 623 -32.46 4.68 -6.30
C TYR A 623 -31.33 5.67 -6.65
N LEU A 624 -31.59 6.97 -6.71
CA LEU A 624 -30.56 7.98 -6.95
C LEU A 624 -29.55 8.06 -5.80
N PHE A 625 -29.93 7.76 -4.56
CA PHE A 625 -29.02 7.69 -3.43
C PHE A 625 -28.04 6.53 -3.59
N SER A 626 -28.53 5.39 -4.06
CA SER A 626 -27.69 4.22 -4.38
C SER A 626 -26.74 4.55 -5.53
N ALA A 627 -27.23 5.23 -6.59
CA ALA A 627 -26.41 5.67 -7.71
C ALA A 627 -25.28 6.63 -7.24
N ARG A 628 -25.58 7.59 -6.35
CA ARG A 628 -24.57 8.48 -5.77
C ARG A 628 -23.47 7.73 -5.04
N THR A 629 -23.84 6.79 -4.18
CA THR A 629 -22.87 5.98 -3.44
C THR A 629 -22.01 5.17 -4.41
N THR A 630 -22.63 4.63 -5.45
CA THR A 630 -21.94 3.88 -6.50
C THR A 630 -20.94 4.76 -7.28
N ILE A 631 -21.31 5.99 -7.63
CA ILE A 631 -20.39 6.96 -8.24
C ILE A 631 -19.20 7.25 -7.33
N SER A 632 -19.44 7.42 -6.02
CA SER A 632 -18.38 7.66 -5.05
C SER A 632 -17.43 6.45 -4.94
N ILE A 633 -17.95 5.24 -4.98
CA ILE A 633 -17.16 3.99 -5.00
C ILE A 633 -16.32 3.92 -6.27
N THR A 634 -16.92 4.20 -7.44
CA THR A 634 -16.21 4.23 -8.74
C THR A 634 -15.08 5.25 -8.73
N THR A 635 -15.34 6.45 -8.21
CA THR A 635 -14.32 7.50 -8.09
C THR A 635 -13.14 7.03 -7.23
N LEU A 636 -13.41 6.42 -6.07
CA LEU A 636 -12.35 5.87 -5.21
C LEU A 636 -11.59 4.74 -5.89
N MET A 637 -12.28 3.84 -6.59
CA MET A 637 -11.66 2.76 -7.36
C MET A 637 -10.71 3.31 -8.42
N VAL A 638 -11.16 4.28 -9.22
CA VAL A 638 -10.36 4.93 -10.27
C VAL A 638 -9.16 5.68 -9.66
N MET A 639 -9.38 6.41 -8.57
CA MET A 639 -8.28 7.08 -7.86
C MET A 639 -7.23 6.08 -7.35
N CYS A 640 -7.65 4.95 -6.78
CA CYS A 640 -6.74 3.89 -6.35
C CYS A 640 -5.95 3.31 -7.53
N ILE A 641 -6.60 3.05 -8.66
CA ILE A 641 -5.95 2.55 -9.88
C ILE A 641 -4.88 3.54 -10.35
N HIS A 642 -5.20 4.83 -10.43
CA HIS A 642 -4.27 5.86 -10.90
C HIS A 642 -3.14 6.16 -9.91
N ALA A 643 -3.42 6.16 -8.62
CA ALA A 643 -2.45 6.51 -7.59
C ALA A 643 -1.54 5.34 -7.19
N VAL A 644 -2.06 4.11 -7.20
CA VAL A 644 -1.35 2.94 -6.67
C VAL A 644 -0.92 1.99 -7.80
N LEU A 645 -1.84 1.55 -8.66
CA LEU A 645 -1.56 0.47 -9.61
C LEU A 645 -0.81 0.93 -10.87
N LEU A 646 -1.28 2.00 -11.52
CA LEU A 646 -0.67 2.47 -12.78
C LEU A 646 0.80 2.91 -12.65
N PRO A 647 1.23 3.61 -11.60
CA PRO A 647 2.64 3.97 -11.43
C PRO A 647 3.58 2.76 -11.40
N LEU A 648 3.15 1.66 -10.81
CA LEU A 648 3.92 0.43 -10.66
C LEU A 648 4.08 -0.35 -11.97
N SER A 649 3.25 -0.07 -12.97
CA SER A 649 3.35 -0.65 -14.31
C SER A 649 4.26 0.14 -15.26
N ALA A 650 4.93 1.21 -14.80
CA ALA A 650 5.75 2.10 -15.63
C ALA A 650 6.89 1.38 -16.34
N ALA A 651 7.43 0.31 -15.77
CA ALA A 651 8.48 -0.51 -16.38
C ALA A 651 8.04 -1.25 -17.66
N SER A 652 6.72 -1.45 -17.87
CA SER A 652 6.17 -2.13 -19.05
C SER A 652 5.08 -1.26 -19.72
N ILE A 653 5.44 -0.57 -20.79
CA ILE A 653 4.53 0.30 -21.54
C ILE A 653 3.32 -0.48 -22.10
N THR A 654 3.53 -1.70 -22.54
CA THR A 654 2.45 -2.58 -23.07
C THR A 654 1.44 -2.93 -21.99
N THR A 655 1.91 -3.38 -20.83
CA THR A 655 1.07 -3.73 -19.69
C THR A 655 0.32 -2.50 -19.18
N ARG A 656 0.99 -1.36 -19.08
CA ARG A 656 0.37 -0.11 -18.65
C ARG A 656 -0.77 0.33 -19.57
N ARG A 657 -0.54 0.31 -20.89
CA ARG A 657 -1.59 0.63 -21.87
C ARG A 657 -2.78 -0.32 -21.82
N ASP A 658 -2.52 -1.60 -21.59
CA ASP A 658 -3.61 -2.57 -21.44
C ASP A 658 -4.41 -2.31 -20.15
N MET A 659 -3.76 -1.99 -19.05
CA MET A 659 -4.40 -1.60 -17.79
C MET A 659 -5.24 -0.31 -17.96
N GLU A 660 -4.69 0.73 -18.58
CA GLU A 660 -5.41 1.98 -18.88
C GLU A 660 -6.62 1.72 -19.77
N LYS A 661 -6.48 0.89 -20.80
CA LYS A 661 -7.58 0.50 -21.68
C LYS A 661 -8.70 -0.22 -20.94
N ARG A 662 -8.40 -1.20 -20.10
CA ARG A 662 -9.39 -1.94 -19.32
C ARG A 662 -10.10 -1.04 -18.31
N THR A 663 -9.34 -0.17 -17.63
CA THR A 663 -9.90 0.82 -16.71
C THR A 663 -10.87 1.74 -17.45
N SER A 664 -10.45 2.31 -18.59
CA SER A 664 -11.29 3.17 -19.42
C SER A 664 -12.56 2.46 -19.92
N GLN A 665 -12.45 1.21 -20.36
CA GLN A 665 -13.61 0.41 -20.79
C GLN A 665 -14.61 0.21 -19.66
N THR A 666 -14.13 -0.12 -18.45
CA THR A 666 -15.00 -0.30 -17.30
C THR A 666 -15.64 1.02 -16.88
N THR A 667 -14.88 2.12 -16.86
CA THR A 667 -15.39 3.45 -16.52
C THR A 667 -16.44 3.91 -17.51
N SER A 668 -16.18 3.77 -18.84
CA SER A 668 -17.18 4.14 -19.86
C SER A 668 -18.47 3.33 -19.74
N ARG A 669 -18.39 2.03 -19.45
CA ARG A 669 -19.57 1.20 -19.22
C ARG A 669 -20.39 1.68 -18.02
N ILE A 670 -19.70 2.07 -16.93
CA ILE A 670 -20.35 2.62 -15.74
C ILE A 670 -21.01 3.96 -16.05
N GLU A 671 -20.31 4.86 -16.75
CA GLU A 671 -20.83 6.16 -17.18
C GLU A 671 -22.06 6.01 -18.08
N ASP A 672 -22.05 5.10 -19.05
CA ASP A 672 -23.19 4.81 -19.91
C ASP A 672 -24.42 4.37 -19.12
N LYS A 673 -24.24 3.52 -18.10
CA LYS A 673 -25.33 3.10 -17.23
C LYS A 673 -25.87 4.27 -16.38
N ILE A 674 -24.99 5.10 -15.84
CA ILE A 674 -25.38 6.29 -15.05
C ILE A 674 -26.19 7.24 -15.94
N ASN A 675 -25.71 7.55 -17.14
CA ASN A 675 -26.40 8.40 -18.09
C ASN A 675 -27.77 7.80 -18.45
N THR A 676 -27.87 6.48 -18.60
CA THR A 676 -29.14 5.81 -18.85
C THR A 676 -30.11 5.95 -17.66
N ILE A 677 -29.60 5.83 -16.42
CA ILE A 677 -30.42 6.03 -15.21
C ILE A 677 -30.92 7.47 -15.11
N GLU A 678 -30.07 8.45 -15.40
CA GLU A 678 -30.43 9.87 -15.45
C GLU A 678 -31.50 10.12 -16.50
N GLN A 679 -31.32 9.59 -17.71
CA GLN A 679 -32.33 9.73 -18.79
C GLN A 679 -33.66 9.08 -18.37
N LYS A 680 -33.67 7.89 -17.78
CA LYS A 680 -34.89 7.24 -17.27
C LYS A 680 -35.56 8.04 -16.15
N THR A 681 -34.78 8.74 -15.33
CA THR A 681 -35.30 9.62 -14.29
C THR A 681 -36.01 10.83 -14.91
N ILE A 682 -35.43 11.42 -15.94
CA ILE A 682 -36.01 12.50 -16.72
C ILE A 682 -37.29 12.03 -17.38
N ASP A 683 -37.28 10.88 -18.07
CA ASP A 683 -38.46 10.30 -18.75
C ASP A 683 -39.58 10.01 -17.76
N ALA A 684 -39.29 9.42 -16.59
CA ALA A 684 -40.26 9.16 -15.53
C ALA A 684 -40.88 10.46 -14.99
N THR A 685 -40.07 11.52 -14.86
CA THR A 685 -40.51 12.85 -14.44
C THR A 685 -41.48 13.44 -15.45
N PHE A 686 -41.13 13.40 -16.75
CA PHE A 686 -41.99 13.91 -17.82
C PHE A 686 -43.28 13.10 -17.93
N ALA A 687 -43.22 11.79 -17.83
CA ALA A 687 -44.39 10.93 -17.84
C ALA A 687 -45.34 11.25 -16.69
N TRP A 688 -44.81 11.46 -15.49
CA TRP A 688 -45.65 11.82 -14.34
C TRP A 688 -46.24 13.20 -14.44
N VAL A 689 -45.48 14.24 -14.79
CA VAL A 689 -45.99 15.61 -15.00
C VAL A 689 -47.01 15.62 -16.12
N SER A 690 -46.80 14.95 -17.24
CA SER A 690 -47.74 14.81 -18.34
C SER A 690 -49.06 14.16 -17.87
N ARG A 691 -48.98 13.17 -17.00
CA ARG A 691 -50.17 12.51 -16.42
C ARG A 691 -50.95 13.45 -15.49
N LEU A 692 -50.25 14.19 -14.62
CA LEU A 692 -50.91 15.20 -13.78
C LEU A 692 -51.58 16.28 -14.60
N LEU A 693 -50.90 16.76 -15.65
CA LEU A 693 -51.45 17.74 -16.59
C LEU A 693 -52.67 17.19 -17.35
N SER A 694 -52.62 15.94 -17.80
CA SER A 694 -53.74 15.30 -18.51
C SER A 694 -54.98 15.09 -17.62
N GLY A 695 -54.78 14.98 -16.30
CA GLY A 695 -55.87 14.91 -15.33
C GLY A 695 -56.61 16.26 -15.09
N GLN A 696 -56.09 17.36 -15.59
CA GLN A 696 -56.73 18.68 -15.41
C GLN A 696 -58.02 18.82 -16.22
N LYS A 697 -59.05 19.34 -15.57
CA LYS A 697 -60.38 19.47 -16.17
C LYS A 697 -60.36 20.55 -17.26
N LYS A 698 -61.03 20.26 -18.40
CA LYS A 698 -61.09 21.16 -19.56
C LYS A 698 -61.61 22.57 -19.26
N ASN A 699 -62.46 22.74 -18.22
CA ASN A 699 -63.11 24.02 -17.85
C ASN A 699 -62.39 24.71 -16.67
N ASP A 700 -61.23 24.27 -16.28
CA ASP A 700 -60.51 24.80 -15.11
C ASP A 700 -60.14 26.28 -15.24
N PHE A 701 -60.01 26.77 -16.47
CA PHE A 701 -59.73 28.19 -16.78
C PHE A 701 -60.97 28.95 -17.25
N ARG A 702 -62.16 28.35 -17.00
CA ARG A 702 -63.48 28.98 -17.21
C ARG A 702 -64.29 28.79 -15.93
N PRO A 703 -64.06 29.61 -14.89
CA PRO A 703 -64.90 29.57 -13.68
C PRO A 703 -66.33 29.88 -14.00
N ARG A 704 -67.33 29.21 -13.36
CA ARG A 704 -68.74 29.43 -13.55
C ARG A 704 -69.16 30.77 -12.95
N GLU A 705 -70.25 31.34 -13.44
CA GLU A 705 -70.79 32.64 -12.95
C GLU A 705 -71.11 32.64 -11.47
N SER A 706 -71.47 31.48 -10.84
CA SER A 706 -71.63 31.32 -9.39
C SER A 706 -70.33 31.51 -8.58
N ASP A 707 -69.25 31.26 -9.25
CA ASP A 707 -67.89 31.45 -8.66
C ASP A 707 -67.37 32.86 -8.98
N ASN A 708 -67.91 33.51 -10.02
CA ASN A 708 -67.57 34.84 -10.41
C ASN A 708 -68.12 35.92 -9.45
N THR A 709 -69.21 35.69 -8.73
CA THR A 709 -69.78 36.70 -7.81
C THR A 709 -68.76 37.01 -6.68
N ALA A 710 -68.06 35.99 -6.17
CA ALA A 710 -66.99 36.24 -5.20
C ALA A 710 -65.82 37.00 -5.77
N TRP A 711 -65.53 36.84 -7.09
CA TRP A 711 -64.42 37.52 -7.79
C TRP A 711 -64.83 38.94 -8.23
N LEU A 712 -66.03 39.14 -8.66
CA LEU A 712 -66.61 40.47 -9.04
C LEU A 712 -66.81 41.33 -7.80
N GLU A 713 -67.24 40.79 -6.69
CA GLU A 713 -67.35 41.55 -5.42
C GLU A 713 -65.95 41.97 -4.94
N MET A 714 -64.91 41.15 -5.19
CA MET A 714 -63.51 41.52 -4.91
C MET A 714 -62.98 42.61 -5.85
N LEU A 715 -63.38 42.63 -7.11
CA LEU A 715 -62.96 43.64 -8.10
C LEU A 715 -63.69 45.00 -7.95
N HIS A 716 -64.97 45.04 -7.44
CA HIS A 716 -65.74 46.22 -7.24
C HIS A 716 -65.69 46.83 -5.83
N THR A 717 -65.02 46.19 -4.90
CA THR A 717 -64.79 46.75 -3.57
C THR A 717 -63.67 47.78 -3.62
N PRO A 718 -63.89 49.02 -3.18
CA PRO A 718 -62.80 50.03 -3.22
C PRO A 718 -61.68 49.63 -2.34
N VAL A 719 -60.47 49.74 -2.83
CA VAL A 719 -59.18 49.24 -2.32
C VAL A 719 -58.90 49.63 -0.85
N ARG A 720 -59.72 50.50 -0.24
CA ARG A 720 -59.59 50.98 1.15
C ARG A 720 -60.22 50.11 2.25
N SER A 721 -61.00 49.10 1.90
CA SER A 721 -61.71 48.28 2.89
C SER A 721 -61.42 46.77 2.87
N ILE A 722 -60.56 46.31 1.94
CA ILE A 722 -60.17 44.90 1.87
C ILE A 722 -59.04 44.62 2.86
N GLN A 723 -59.37 43.96 3.96
CA GLN A 723 -58.31 43.46 4.84
C GLN A 723 -57.39 42.58 4.02
N HIS A 724 -56.11 42.93 4.01
CA HIS A 724 -55.01 42.26 3.28
C HIS A 724 -54.98 40.74 3.46
N SER A 725 -55.68 40.19 4.44
CA SER A 725 -55.69 38.76 4.73
C SER A 725 -56.60 37.91 3.81
N THR A 726 -57.73 38.46 3.31
CA THR A 726 -58.65 37.69 2.48
C THR A 726 -58.24 37.67 1.02
N LEU A 727 -57.68 38.75 0.50
CA LEU A 727 -57.10 38.78 -0.84
C LEU A 727 -55.84 37.91 -0.96
N LYS A 728 -54.97 37.94 0.06
CA LYS A 728 -53.83 37.01 0.15
C LYS A 728 -54.30 35.57 0.20
N LYS A 729 -55.36 35.24 0.92
CA LYS A 729 -55.87 33.88 0.99
C LYS A 729 -56.48 33.38 -0.32
N ALA A 730 -57.25 34.17 -1.02
CA ALA A 730 -57.85 33.77 -2.31
C ALA A 730 -56.82 33.70 -3.46
N LEU A 731 -55.82 34.58 -3.42
CA LEU A 731 -54.66 34.51 -4.32
C LEU A 731 -53.63 33.45 -3.97
N LEU A 732 -53.62 32.96 -2.72
CA LEU A 732 -52.67 31.99 -2.22
C LEU A 732 -53.06 30.53 -2.38
N ILE A 733 -54.35 30.22 -2.72
CA ILE A 733 -54.76 28.84 -2.96
C ILE A 733 -54.25 28.41 -4.32
N PRO A 734 -53.17 27.64 -4.44
CA PRO A 734 -52.74 27.11 -5.71
C PRO A 734 -53.77 26.12 -6.25
N ARG A 735 -53.97 26.06 -7.56
CA ARG A 735 -54.80 25.00 -8.15
C ARG A 735 -54.21 23.65 -7.81
N GLN A 736 -55.05 22.66 -7.60
CA GLN A 736 -54.67 21.35 -7.17
C GLN A 736 -53.60 20.72 -8.08
N THR A 737 -53.75 20.91 -9.41
CA THR A 737 -52.75 20.41 -10.41
C THR A 737 -51.42 21.14 -10.32
N CYS A 738 -51.44 22.50 -10.30
CA CYS A 738 -50.21 23.29 -10.17
C CYS A 738 -49.49 22.99 -8.84
N ALA A 739 -50.24 22.96 -7.74
CA ALA A 739 -49.71 22.62 -6.42
C ALA A 739 -49.10 21.21 -6.36
N SER A 740 -49.74 20.22 -6.98
CA SER A 740 -49.23 18.87 -7.05
C SER A 740 -47.94 18.78 -7.84
N ILE A 741 -47.87 19.42 -9.00
CA ILE A 741 -46.67 19.45 -9.85
C ILE A 741 -45.54 20.19 -9.15
N THR A 742 -45.78 21.37 -8.58
CA THR A 742 -44.76 22.17 -7.90
C THR A 742 -44.23 21.44 -6.66
N SER A 743 -45.09 20.78 -5.87
CA SER A 743 -44.67 19.99 -4.73
C SER A 743 -43.85 18.76 -5.12
N PHE A 744 -44.24 18.05 -6.17
CA PHE A 744 -43.49 16.94 -6.75
C PHE A 744 -42.11 17.40 -7.23
N LEU A 745 -42.03 18.46 -8.03
CA LEU A 745 -40.80 19.00 -8.58
C LEU A 745 -39.86 19.54 -7.48
N THR A 746 -40.40 20.11 -6.40
CA THR A 746 -39.63 20.52 -5.23
C THR A 746 -39.02 19.30 -4.52
N ARG A 747 -39.76 18.21 -4.39
CA ARG A 747 -39.20 16.96 -3.83
C ARG A 747 -38.13 16.40 -4.73
N LEU A 748 -38.38 16.34 -6.04
CA LEU A 748 -37.37 15.88 -7.02
C LEU A 748 -36.09 16.71 -6.95
N HIS A 749 -36.23 18.06 -6.93
CA HIS A 749 -35.07 18.95 -6.80
C HIS A 749 -34.26 18.68 -5.53
N ASN A 750 -34.94 18.50 -4.39
CA ASN A 750 -34.27 18.19 -3.14
C ASN A 750 -33.58 16.82 -3.20
N ILE A 751 -34.20 15.80 -3.78
CA ILE A 751 -33.60 14.48 -3.98
C ILE A 751 -32.39 14.59 -4.92
N ALA A 752 -32.52 15.24 -6.06
CA ALA A 752 -31.44 15.43 -7.03
C ALA A 752 -30.24 16.15 -6.39
N ARG A 753 -30.50 17.23 -5.65
CA ARG A 753 -29.43 17.98 -4.94
C ARG A 753 -28.73 17.18 -3.86
N THR A 754 -29.46 16.30 -3.16
CA THR A 754 -28.88 15.45 -2.11
C THR A 754 -28.26 14.17 -2.67
N SER A 755 -28.74 13.68 -3.82
CA SER A 755 -28.33 12.38 -4.39
C SER A 755 -27.21 12.50 -5.43
N LEU A 756 -27.07 13.65 -6.09
CA LEU A 756 -26.01 13.83 -7.09
C LEU A 756 -24.86 14.67 -6.52
N PRO A 757 -23.61 14.42 -6.93
CA PRO A 757 -22.45 15.16 -6.42
C PRO A 757 -22.56 16.65 -6.77
N SER A 758 -22.46 17.52 -5.77
CA SER A 758 -22.57 18.98 -5.93
C SER A 758 -21.38 19.61 -6.67
N SER A 759 -20.29 18.86 -6.82
CA SER A 759 -19.03 19.35 -7.43
C SER A 759 -19.02 19.27 -8.96
N GLY A 760 -20.05 18.71 -9.60
CA GLY A 760 -20.09 18.49 -11.05
C GLY A 760 -21.11 19.38 -11.79
N ALA A 761 -20.86 19.62 -13.09
CA ALA A 761 -21.82 20.25 -13.99
C ALA A 761 -23.08 19.40 -14.20
N ASN A 762 -23.04 18.11 -13.93
CA ASN A 762 -24.09 17.14 -14.26
C ASN A 762 -25.41 17.43 -13.55
N VAL A 763 -25.40 17.77 -12.25
CA VAL A 763 -26.65 18.12 -11.53
C VAL A 763 -27.33 19.30 -12.18
N ARG A 764 -26.56 20.32 -12.50
CA ARG A 764 -27.05 21.53 -13.16
C ARG A 764 -27.60 21.20 -14.54
N GLN A 765 -26.87 20.37 -15.30
CA GLN A 765 -27.30 19.96 -16.63
C GLN A 765 -28.62 19.17 -16.61
N VAL A 766 -28.72 18.15 -15.72
CA VAL A 766 -29.94 17.34 -15.54
C VAL A 766 -31.11 18.19 -15.10
N LEU A 767 -30.92 19.09 -14.12
CA LEU A 767 -31.98 20.01 -13.67
C LEU A 767 -32.39 21.00 -14.77
N THR A 768 -31.45 21.50 -15.58
CA THR A 768 -31.73 22.37 -16.73
C THR A 768 -32.55 21.62 -17.77
N GLU A 769 -32.19 20.38 -18.09
CA GLU A 769 -32.91 19.55 -19.04
C GLU A 769 -34.34 19.24 -18.57
N ILE A 770 -34.51 18.90 -17.28
CA ILE A 770 -35.83 18.71 -16.67
C ILE A 770 -36.67 20.01 -16.76
N ALA A 771 -36.08 21.15 -16.41
CA ALA A 771 -36.78 22.44 -16.45
C ALA A 771 -37.23 22.80 -17.88
N LEU A 772 -36.36 22.63 -18.88
CA LEU A 772 -36.67 22.90 -20.29
C LEU A 772 -37.71 21.92 -20.85
N GLY A 773 -37.61 20.63 -20.51
CA GLY A 773 -38.59 19.63 -20.93
C GLY A 773 -39.96 19.88 -20.33
N ILE A 774 -40.03 20.20 -19.04
CA ILE A 774 -41.31 20.53 -18.37
C ILE A 774 -41.86 21.83 -18.89
N ARG A 775 -41.03 22.87 -19.16
CA ARG A 775 -41.45 24.07 -19.88
C ARG A 775 -42.17 23.69 -21.17
N GLY A 776 -41.60 22.82 -22.00
CA GLY A 776 -42.19 22.35 -23.23
C GLY A 776 -43.59 21.70 -23.02
N LEU A 777 -43.69 20.80 -22.02
CA LEU A 777 -44.95 20.16 -21.66
C LEU A 777 -46.00 21.16 -21.20
N LEU A 778 -45.64 22.14 -20.39
CA LEU A 778 -46.53 23.19 -19.95
C LEU A 778 -47.01 24.03 -21.13
N LEU A 779 -46.13 24.47 -22.00
CA LEU A 779 -46.46 25.26 -23.18
C LEU A 779 -47.45 24.53 -24.09
N GLU A 780 -47.26 23.26 -24.37
CA GLU A 780 -48.19 22.44 -25.15
C GLU A 780 -49.52 22.17 -24.42
N HIS A 781 -49.45 22.03 -23.10
CA HIS A 781 -50.67 21.81 -22.30
C HIS A 781 -51.61 23.01 -22.35
N PHE A 782 -51.12 24.22 -22.10
CA PHE A 782 -51.93 25.43 -22.08
C PHE A 782 -52.52 25.82 -23.43
N LYS A 783 -51.95 25.40 -24.56
CA LYS A 783 -52.52 25.51 -25.89
C LYS A 783 -53.89 24.79 -26.05
N ARG A 784 -54.20 23.86 -25.17
CA ARG A 784 -55.42 23.03 -25.27
C ARG A 784 -56.68 23.64 -24.60
N PHE A 785 -56.48 24.66 -23.71
CA PHE A 785 -57.59 25.24 -22.92
C PHE A 785 -58.16 26.47 -23.57
N SER A 786 -59.48 26.60 -23.46
CA SER A 786 -60.13 27.85 -23.67
C SER A 786 -60.15 28.66 -22.37
N VAL A 787 -59.74 29.91 -22.39
CA VAL A 787 -59.44 30.70 -21.20
C VAL A 787 -60.35 31.93 -21.17
N SER A 788 -61.08 32.10 -20.05
CA SER A 788 -61.87 33.31 -19.79
C SER A 788 -61.01 34.43 -19.21
N GLY A 789 -61.51 35.66 -19.13
CA GLY A 789 -60.81 36.79 -18.55
C GLY A 789 -60.27 36.49 -17.13
N PRO A 790 -61.06 36.01 -16.18
CA PRO A 790 -60.64 35.58 -14.87
C PRO A 790 -59.71 34.35 -14.95
N GLY A 791 -59.97 33.45 -15.90
CA GLY A 791 -59.13 32.30 -16.17
C GLY A 791 -57.70 32.68 -16.60
N GLY A 792 -57.54 33.81 -17.33
CA GLY A 792 -56.26 34.38 -17.73
C GLY A 792 -55.36 34.71 -16.53
N LEU A 793 -55.95 35.29 -15.48
CA LEU A 793 -55.19 35.57 -14.23
C LEU A 793 -54.71 34.27 -13.51
N MET A 794 -55.56 33.24 -13.63
CA MET A 794 -55.23 31.93 -13.09
C MET A 794 -54.08 31.27 -13.82
N VAL A 795 -54.07 31.33 -15.16
CA VAL A 795 -52.95 30.85 -16.00
C VAL A 795 -51.67 31.60 -15.66
N THR A 796 -51.76 32.93 -15.55
CA THR A 796 -50.62 33.77 -15.22
C THR A 796 -50.01 33.38 -13.88
N LYS A 797 -50.87 33.14 -12.86
CA LYS A 797 -50.44 32.71 -11.56
C LYS A 797 -49.74 31.35 -11.60
N ASP A 798 -50.32 30.35 -12.27
CA ASP A 798 -49.71 29.02 -12.41
C ASP A 798 -48.37 29.12 -13.14
N MET A 799 -48.29 29.90 -14.23
CA MET A 799 -47.04 30.11 -14.98
C MET A 799 -45.98 30.81 -14.14
N THR A 800 -46.36 31.80 -13.33
CA THR A 800 -45.43 32.45 -12.39
C THR A 800 -44.92 31.49 -11.36
N GLN A 801 -45.77 30.64 -10.79
CA GLN A 801 -45.35 29.63 -9.81
C GLN A 801 -44.35 28.63 -10.39
N TYR A 802 -44.59 28.17 -11.64
CA TYR A 802 -43.62 27.29 -12.32
C TYR A 802 -42.30 28.01 -12.63
N ALA A 803 -42.37 29.26 -13.12
CA ALA A 803 -41.16 30.04 -13.38
C ALA A 803 -40.37 30.32 -12.12
N ASP A 804 -41.02 30.68 -11.01
CA ASP A 804 -40.37 30.95 -9.73
C ASP A 804 -39.77 29.67 -9.13
N LEU A 805 -40.43 28.51 -9.27
CA LEU A 805 -39.90 27.23 -8.89
C LEU A 805 -38.58 26.96 -9.63
N PHE A 806 -38.56 27.03 -10.96
CA PHE A 806 -37.36 26.75 -11.75
C PHE A 806 -36.24 27.78 -11.53
N ARG A 807 -36.57 29.05 -11.28
CA ARG A 807 -35.59 30.08 -10.90
C ARG A 807 -34.92 29.80 -9.55
N SER A 808 -35.61 29.10 -8.67
CA SER A 808 -35.04 28.67 -7.38
C SER A 808 -34.05 27.51 -7.50
N TRP A 809 -34.02 26.85 -8.66
CA TRP A 809 -33.13 25.74 -8.91
C TRP A 809 -31.71 26.22 -9.29
N ASP A 810 -30.71 25.40 -9.00
CA ASP A 810 -29.33 25.62 -9.45
C ASP A 810 -29.18 25.13 -10.90
N ILE A 811 -29.71 25.89 -11.84
CA ILE A 811 -29.67 25.64 -13.29
C ILE A 811 -28.83 26.73 -13.99
N ASP A 812 -28.57 26.55 -15.29
CA ASP A 812 -27.74 27.46 -16.05
C ASP A 812 -28.32 28.88 -16.06
N GLU A 813 -27.47 29.85 -15.80
CA GLU A 813 -27.84 31.28 -15.75
C GLU A 813 -28.45 31.76 -17.04
N GLU A 814 -28.03 31.25 -18.21
CA GLU A 814 -28.62 31.57 -19.53
C GLU A 814 -30.06 31.11 -19.61
N THR A 815 -30.43 30.03 -18.92
CA THR A 815 -31.79 29.48 -18.91
C THR A 815 -32.74 30.25 -17.98
N LYS A 816 -32.24 30.66 -16.79
CA LYS A 816 -33.09 31.29 -15.75
C LYS A 816 -32.99 32.80 -15.73
N GLY A 817 -32.00 33.41 -16.38
CA GLY A 817 -31.79 34.84 -16.39
C GLY A 817 -32.84 35.61 -17.20
N PRO A 818 -32.81 36.96 -17.13
CA PRO A 818 -33.72 37.79 -17.91
C PRO A 818 -33.57 37.57 -19.42
N GLY A 819 -34.69 37.22 -20.09
CA GLY A 819 -34.69 36.85 -21.52
C GLY A 819 -34.26 35.36 -21.74
N GLY A 820 -34.05 34.58 -20.70
CA GLY A 820 -33.74 33.17 -20.81
C GLY A 820 -34.92 32.29 -21.16
N ALA A 821 -34.67 31.04 -21.39
CA ALA A 821 -35.65 30.08 -21.89
C ALA A 821 -36.89 29.93 -20.98
N LEU A 822 -36.79 30.21 -19.67
CA LEU A 822 -37.91 30.13 -18.72
C LEU A 822 -38.83 31.36 -18.73
N ASP A 823 -38.38 32.50 -19.22
CA ASP A 823 -39.20 33.72 -19.32
C ASP A 823 -40.39 33.58 -20.27
N VAL A 824 -40.31 32.63 -21.21
CA VAL A 824 -41.41 32.24 -22.07
C VAL A 824 -42.68 31.85 -21.30
N LEU A 825 -42.54 31.24 -20.11
CA LEU A 825 -43.68 30.89 -19.27
C LEU A 825 -44.42 32.15 -18.80
N LEU A 826 -43.71 33.16 -18.33
CA LEU A 826 -44.29 34.44 -17.92
C LEU A 826 -44.89 35.19 -19.12
N GLU A 827 -44.22 35.10 -20.25
CA GLU A 827 -44.69 35.65 -21.49
C GLU A 827 -46.05 35.05 -21.89
N VAL A 828 -46.20 33.73 -21.89
CA VAL A 828 -47.43 33.04 -22.17
C VAL A 828 -48.54 33.42 -21.16
N GLY A 829 -48.22 33.48 -19.85
CA GLY A 829 -49.16 33.95 -18.84
C GLY A 829 -49.68 35.33 -19.18
N SER A 830 -48.83 36.27 -19.58
CA SER A 830 -49.18 37.62 -19.92
C SER A 830 -50.12 37.72 -21.15
N LEU A 831 -49.99 36.84 -22.17
CA LEU A 831 -50.79 36.79 -23.36
C LEU A 831 -52.28 36.57 -23.07
N PHE A 832 -52.63 35.91 -21.97
CA PHE A 832 -54.02 35.66 -21.58
C PHE A 832 -54.65 36.81 -20.82
N VAL A 833 -53.89 37.81 -20.34
CA VAL A 833 -54.33 38.91 -19.53
C VAL A 833 -54.28 40.26 -20.25
N ILE A 834 -53.31 40.42 -21.13
CA ILE A 834 -53.07 41.70 -21.83
C ILE A 834 -54.26 42.04 -22.79
N GLY A 835 -54.68 43.26 -22.73
CA GLY A 835 -55.75 43.75 -23.62
C GLY A 835 -55.35 43.89 -25.10
N PRO A 836 -56.26 43.91 -26.05
CA PRO A 836 -55.98 43.89 -27.50
C PRO A 836 -55.05 45.02 -27.97
N GLU A 837 -55.14 46.22 -27.38
CA GLU A 837 -54.28 47.34 -27.73
C GLU A 837 -52.83 47.13 -27.33
N ALA A 838 -52.59 46.74 -26.07
CA ALA A 838 -51.24 46.46 -25.56
C ALA A 838 -50.60 45.24 -26.25
N LEU A 839 -51.43 44.24 -26.63
CA LEU A 839 -50.96 43.09 -27.40
C LEU A 839 -50.51 43.51 -28.81
N ARG A 840 -51.27 44.43 -29.47
CA ARG A 840 -50.94 45.00 -30.78
C ARG A 840 -49.63 45.80 -30.74
N GLU A 841 -49.42 46.59 -29.66
CA GLU A 841 -48.20 47.38 -29.48
C GLU A 841 -46.99 46.47 -29.25
N ARG A 842 -47.15 45.41 -28.47
CA ARG A 842 -46.12 44.41 -28.22
C ARG A 842 -45.72 43.68 -29.51
N ILE A 843 -46.64 43.29 -30.34
CA ILE A 843 -46.40 42.68 -31.66
C ILE A 843 -45.63 43.64 -32.59
N ARG A 844 -46.03 44.92 -32.63
CA ARG A 844 -45.34 45.93 -33.40
C ARG A 844 -43.93 46.24 -32.90
N GLY A 845 -43.72 46.25 -31.59
CA GLY A 845 -42.42 46.44 -30.93
C GLY A 845 -41.48 45.23 -31.14
N GLY A 846 -42.00 44.00 -31.17
CA GLY A 846 -41.30 42.83 -31.51
C GLY A 846 -40.83 42.71 -32.96
N ALA A 847 -41.69 43.22 -33.89
CA ALA A 847 -41.42 43.29 -35.36
C ALA A 847 -40.36 44.38 -35.69
N ALA A 848 -40.29 45.46 -34.91
CA ALA A 848 -39.31 46.53 -35.12
C ALA A 848 -37.85 46.13 -34.67
N SER A 849 -37.75 45.17 -33.77
CA SER A 849 -36.42 44.69 -33.31
C SER A 849 -35.79 43.62 -34.24
N GLY A 850 -36.59 43.15 -35.24
CA GLY A 850 -36.11 42.09 -36.18
C GLY A 850 -35.56 42.62 -37.52
N THR A 851 -35.49 43.94 -37.71
CA THR A 851 -35.13 44.57 -39.03
C THR A 851 -33.80 45.33 -39.03
N THR A 852 -32.87 45.07 -38.23
CA THR A 852 -31.47 45.49 -38.43
C THR A 852 -30.66 44.34 -39.00
N GLY A 853 -30.56 44.35 -40.33
CA GLY A 853 -29.81 43.36 -41.09
C GLY A 853 -28.35 43.34 -40.77
N GLY A 854 -27.84 42.16 -40.66
CA GLY A 854 -26.44 41.80 -40.61
C GLY A 854 -26.27 40.43 -41.25
N SER A 855 -25.82 40.46 -42.51
CA SER A 855 -25.36 39.34 -43.28
C SER A 855 -24.24 38.60 -42.57
N GLY A 856 -24.40 37.35 -42.31
CA GLY A 856 -23.26 36.50 -41.86
C GLY A 856 -23.68 35.16 -41.28
N GLY A 857 -23.48 34.06 -42.02
CA GLY A 857 -23.23 32.68 -41.64
C GLY A 857 -24.27 31.88 -40.85
N PRO A 858 -24.39 30.56 -41.07
CA PRO A 858 -25.29 29.69 -40.33
C PRO A 858 -24.67 29.32 -38.98
N GLY A 859 -24.67 30.27 -38.04
CA GLY A 859 -24.39 30.07 -36.64
C GLY A 859 -25.68 30.34 -35.88
N ARG A 860 -26.20 29.35 -35.19
CA ARG A 860 -27.33 29.45 -34.25
C ARG A 860 -27.03 30.54 -33.23
N ASN A 861 -27.71 31.63 -33.29
CA ASN A 861 -27.63 32.69 -32.28
C ASN A 861 -28.35 32.21 -30.99
N PRO A 862 -27.71 32.14 -29.85
CA PRO A 862 -28.31 31.67 -28.59
C PRO A 862 -29.34 32.66 -27.99
N THR A 863 -29.51 33.86 -28.55
CA THR A 863 -30.40 34.91 -28.04
C THR A 863 -31.87 34.79 -28.49
N GLN A 864 -32.24 33.76 -29.27
CA GLN A 864 -33.62 33.57 -29.73
C GLN A 864 -34.43 32.54 -28.93
N GLU A 865 -33.87 31.82 -28.01
CA GLU A 865 -34.56 30.74 -27.26
C GLU A 865 -35.56 31.26 -26.22
N GLY A 866 -35.52 32.52 -25.85
CA GLY A 866 -36.39 33.16 -24.84
C GLY A 866 -37.63 33.86 -25.36
N LYS A 867 -37.96 33.85 -26.67
CA LYS A 867 -39.11 34.54 -27.22
C LYS A 867 -40.03 33.59 -28.00
N LEU A 868 -41.36 33.81 -27.85
CA LEU A 868 -42.36 33.05 -28.60
C LEU A 868 -42.35 33.44 -30.07
N SER A 869 -42.46 32.46 -30.94
CA SER A 869 -42.69 32.68 -32.35
C SER A 869 -44.07 33.26 -32.58
N VAL A 870 -44.25 34.02 -33.68
CA VAL A 870 -45.55 34.63 -34.05
C VAL A 870 -46.66 33.58 -34.15
N GLN A 871 -46.32 32.37 -34.63
CA GLN A 871 -47.30 31.28 -34.73
C GLN A 871 -47.72 30.76 -33.36
N GLU A 872 -46.76 30.68 -32.39
CA GLU A 872 -47.08 30.29 -31.03
C GLU A 872 -47.94 31.34 -30.31
N VAL A 873 -47.62 32.62 -30.43
CA VAL A 873 -48.42 33.70 -29.89
C VAL A 873 -49.84 33.58 -30.41
N ARG A 874 -50.02 33.37 -31.72
CA ARG A 874 -51.35 33.17 -32.36
C ARG A 874 -52.07 31.95 -31.78
N ALA A 875 -51.35 30.86 -31.51
CA ALA A 875 -51.96 29.67 -30.95
C ALA A 875 -52.57 29.91 -29.56
N TYR A 876 -51.91 30.71 -28.68
CA TYR A 876 -52.41 31.04 -27.35
C TYR A 876 -53.54 32.10 -27.42
N VAL A 877 -53.37 33.16 -28.22
CA VAL A 877 -54.35 34.24 -28.33
C VAL A 877 -55.68 33.72 -28.90
N SER A 878 -55.65 32.76 -29.83
CA SER A 878 -56.84 32.10 -30.36
C SER A 878 -57.64 31.30 -29.34
N ARG A 879 -57.04 30.96 -28.20
CA ARG A 879 -57.69 30.22 -27.10
C ARG A 879 -58.41 31.09 -26.08
N ARG A 880 -58.26 32.40 -26.18
CA ARG A 880 -58.92 33.35 -25.32
C ARG A 880 -60.44 33.38 -25.67
N GLU A 881 -61.27 33.53 -24.69
CA GLU A 881 -62.75 33.65 -24.88
C GLU A 881 -63.13 34.87 -25.70
N ASP A 882 -62.36 35.96 -25.54
CA ASP A 882 -62.54 37.19 -26.27
C ASP A 882 -61.93 37.19 -27.69
N SER A 883 -61.31 36.06 -28.13
CA SER A 883 -60.68 35.92 -29.45
C SER A 883 -61.59 36.24 -30.65
N ASN A 884 -62.88 36.06 -30.49
CA ASN A 884 -63.89 36.39 -31.52
C ASN A 884 -64.35 37.86 -31.53
N THR A 885 -63.87 38.69 -30.60
CA THR A 885 -64.20 40.13 -30.61
C THR A 885 -63.46 40.83 -31.76
N PHE A 886 -64.05 41.87 -32.30
CA PHE A 886 -63.52 42.63 -33.46
C PHE A 886 -62.10 43.15 -33.20
N ALA A 887 -61.82 43.67 -32.00
CA ALA A 887 -60.49 44.15 -31.60
C ALA A 887 -59.46 43.05 -31.59
N MET A 888 -59.84 41.86 -31.13
CA MET A 888 -58.90 40.70 -31.03
C MET A 888 -58.69 40.01 -32.38
N GLN A 889 -59.76 40.00 -33.24
CA GLN A 889 -59.60 39.49 -34.61
C GLN A 889 -58.67 40.40 -35.46
N GLN A 890 -58.59 41.67 -35.19
CA GLN A 890 -57.62 42.57 -35.83
C GLN A 890 -56.21 42.24 -35.36
N VAL A 891 -56.02 41.86 -34.13
CA VAL A 891 -54.71 41.42 -33.61
C VAL A 891 -54.35 40.09 -34.23
N LEU A 892 -55.23 39.09 -34.27
CA LEU A 892 -55.03 37.79 -34.88
C LEU A 892 -54.70 37.82 -36.36
N ASN A 893 -55.28 38.81 -37.08
CA ASN A 893 -54.97 39.01 -38.49
C ASN A 893 -53.67 39.78 -38.71
N ALA A 894 -53.17 40.47 -37.69
CA ALA A 894 -51.84 41.12 -37.69
C ALA A 894 -50.72 40.25 -37.30
N LEU A 895 -50.95 39.10 -36.63
CA LEU A 895 -50.07 38.00 -36.37
C LEU A 895 -49.96 37.05 -37.55
#